data_8a3d6b877d227c4d70bffafc33cae5fc
#
_entry.id   8a3d6b877d227c4d70bffafc33cae5fc
#
_cell.length_a   1.000
_cell.length_b   1.000
_cell.length_c   1.000
_cell.angle_alpha   90.00
_cell.angle_beta   90.00
_cell.angle_gamma   90.00
#
_symmetry.space_group_name_H-M   'P 1'
#
loop_
_entity.id
_entity.type
_entity.pdbx_description
1 polymer ?
#
loop_
_entity_poly.entity_id
_entity_poly.type
_entity_poly.pdbx_seq_one_letter_code
_entity_poly.pdbx_strand_id
1 'polypeptide(L)'
;MTPEDLFDSVSRQKVEIVLTAHPTQVNRRTLQFKHIHIANLLKENDRPDLTEDERADVLGDLAREVATLWQTDELRRKKPTVIDEARGGLHIVEQSLWHAVPKFCRTLSTALKTHTGRPLPLDSTPIKFSSWMGGDRDGNPFVTAKVTQDVIYLGRWIAADLYLREIDALRFELSVKKATPELLQLAREIDARDFALQSQMMNQLAGRGGSRPGSAKHHRTPSRSRDYMESVLSNFSESQHVASEGFGSTPMPHVPHQTPFVDHDVQFQPGMPRIDSGAALKDLAPGTPKAGGTPASADKKQSGIDRLLNPKTAGQAPYRIVLGDVRDKLANTKRRLEDLLAGNEPSDGEEWYETEEQLMAPLLLCYDSLWQTGGQLIADGRLLDIMRRVKAFGMTLLKLDIRQESERHTEVLTCVTEYLGVGRYEEWDEAEREAWLEKELRSKRPLLPADLNLVETAMSAEVRETLDTFRTIAANTDSLGAYVISMATSASDVLAVELLQREAAIQVGTPGAPTLRVAPLFETLRDLENASAVMQRLLDGAWYGQHVRAKHGATQEVMLGYSDSGKDAGRLAAAWELYKAQESLVSVCKKGGVHLTLFHGRGGSVGRGGGPTFLAIQSQPPGSVLGSLRVTEQGEMIQAKFGIASVACRQMEIFTSATLLANLTTSDDSLDTPSTKASWRALMDEMSQKSCAKYRGVVFQDENFIPYFTHATPEAELGKLNIGSRPSRRKAGSKSVKDLRAIPWIFAWTQNRLILPAWLGIGDAFEEVMRREGGLELLREMYEEWPFFRSTIDLVELILAKSDGRISKAYEDVLVTEPAELALGAALRASLEATITNVLKVTGHARLGENNKVLRRLIEMRSPYIDTVNLLQAEILRRVREAPDNAELKDGLLLTINAVASGMRNTG
;
A
#
# COMPACT_ATOMS: atom_id res chain seq x y z
N MET A 1 -21.32 24.44 11.42
CA MET A 1 -20.05 23.92 11.89
C MET A 1 -19.27 25.03 12.56
N THR A 2 -18.87 24.83 13.79
CA THR A 2 -18.01 25.76 14.50
C THR A 2 -16.55 25.55 14.16
N PRO A 3 -15.64 26.52 14.40
CA PRO A 3 -14.21 26.29 14.28
C PRO A 3 -13.69 25.14 15.14
N GLU A 4 -14.35 24.87 16.28
CA GLU A 4 -14.01 23.77 17.18
C GLU A 4 -14.38 22.41 16.59
N ASP A 5 -15.59 22.27 16.02
CA ASP A 5 -16.02 21.05 15.32
C ASP A 5 -15.08 20.71 14.16
N LEU A 6 -14.64 21.73 13.41
CA LEU A 6 -13.69 21.55 12.31
C LEU A 6 -12.33 21.08 12.83
N PHE A 7 -11.81 21.72 13.90
CA PHE A 7 -10.54 21.34 14.50
C PHE A 7 -10.57 19.89 14.99
N ASP A 8 -11.62 19.52 15.72
CA ASP A 8 -11.79 18.17 16.26
C ASP A 8 -11.92 17.13 15.14
N SER A 9 -12.72 17.41 14.10
CA SER A 9 -12.91 16.51 12.96
C SER A 9 -11.61 16.26 12.20
N VAL A 10 -10.81 17.31 11.94
CA VAL A 10 -9.52 17.18 11.27
C VAL A 10 -8.50 16.48 12.15
N SER A 11 -8.42 16.83 13.43
CA SER A 11 -7.41 16.28 14.36
C SER A 11 -7.62 14.79 14.64
N ARG A 12 -8.88 14.33 14.65
CA ARG A 12 -9.25 12.92 14.90
C ARG A 12 -9.37 12.08 13.63
N GLN A 13 -9.23 12.68 12.45
CA GLN A 13 -9.36 11.97 11.18
C GLN A 13 -8.33 10.85 11.03
N LYS A 14 -8.76 9.69 10.49
CA LYS A 14 -7.93 8.51 10.26
C LYS A 14 -8.17 7.98 8.85
N VAL A 15 -7.39 8.44 7.90
CA VAL A 15 -7.36 7.86 6.56
C VAL A 15 -6.18 6.92 6.46
N GLU A 16 -6.41 5.66 6.07
CA GLU A 16 -5.34 4.70 5.88
C GLU A 16 -5.37 4.14 4.45
N ILE A 17 -4.25 4.29 3.74
CA ILE A 17 -4.07 3.81 2.37
C ILE A 17 -3.18 2.58 2.40
N VAL A 18 -3.73 1.43 1.99
CA VAL A 18 -3.05 0.15 1.99
C VAL A 18 -2.47 -0.12 0.61
N LEU A 19 -1.14 -0.16 0.51
CA LEU A 19 -0.43 -0.42 -0.72
C LEU A 19 -0.43 -1.92 -1.02
N THR A 20 -0.84 -2.31 -2.23
CA THR A 20 -0.89 -3.71 -2.64
C THR A 20 0.01 -3.97 -3.83
N ALA A 21 0.64 -5.16 -3.89
CA ALA A 21 1.27 -5.61 -5.11
C ALA A 21 0.23 -5.89 -6.18
N HIS A 22 0.53 -5.53 -7.41
CA HIS A 22 -0.31 -5.92 -8.54
C HIS A 22 0.47 -6.85 -9.46
N PRO A 23 -0.11 -8.00 -9.85
CA PRO A 23 0.59 -8.96 -10.69
C PRO A 23 1.00 -8.41 -12.06
N THR A 24 0.38 -7.31 -12.50
CA THR A 24 0.66 -6.64 -13.76
C THR A 24 1.56 -5.41 -13.61
N GLN A 25 2.22 -5.21 -12.46
CA GLN A 25 3.26 -4.19 -12.33
C GLN A 25 4.51 -4.63 -13.10
N VAL A 26 4.43 -4.50 -14.40
CA VAL A 26 5.39 -5.04 -15.36
C VAL A 26 6.63 -4.19 -15.47
N ASN A 27 6.52 -2.89 -15.15
CA ASN A 27 7.62 -1.95 -15.31
C ASN A 27 8.77 -2.28 -14.36
N ARG A 28 9.95 -2.54 -14.93
CA ARG A 28 11.20 -2.69 -14.16
C ARG A 28 11.48 -1.41 -13.39
N ARG A 29 12.02 -1.51 -12.18
CA ARG A 29 12.44 -0.34 -11.37
C ARG A 29 13.36 0.61 -12.14
N THR A 30 14.26 0.05 -12.94
CA THR A 30 15.15 0.82 -13.83
C THR A 30 14.36 1.73 -14.77
N LEU A 31 13.26 1.25 -15.37
CA LEU A 31 12.41 2.07 -16.24
C LEU A 31 11.66 3.15 -15.48
N GLN A 32 11.15 2.83 -14.28
CA GLN A 32 10.50 3.81 -13.42
C GLN A 32 11.45 4.94 -13.04
N PHE A 33 12.69 4.61 -12.67
CA PHE A 33 13.74 5.59 -12.36
C PHE A 33 14.00 6.50 -13.56
N LYS A 34 14.19 5.93 -14.76
CA LYS A 34 14.41 6.70 -16.00
C LYS A 34 13.25 7.63 -16.32
N HIS A 35 12.00 7.15 -16.19
CA HIS A 35 10.81 8.00 -16.42
C HIS A 35 10.74 9.17 -15.45
N ILE A 36 11.11 8.98 -14.17
CA ILE A 36 11.15 10.07 -13.19
C ILE A 36 12.26 11.05 -13.50
N HIS A 37 13.44 10.56 -13.90
CA HIS A 37 14.56 11.42 -14.29
C HIS A 37 14.19 12.26 -15.51
N ILE A 38 13.60 11.65 -16.55
CA ILE A 38 13.06 12.39 -17.70
C ILE A 38 12.03 13.43 -17.27
N ALA A 39 11.10 13.09 -16.38
CA ALA A 39 10.11 14.05 -15.89
C ALA A 39 10.75 15.24 -15.14
N ASN A 40 11.80 15.01 -14.39
CA ASN A 40 12.55 16.07 -13.71
C ASN A 40 13.31 16.96 -14.72
N LEU A 41 13.97 16.36 -15.70
CA LEU A 41 14.65 17.12 -16.78
C LEU A 41 13.68 17.96 -17.61
N LEU A 42 12.50 17.41 -17.91
CA LEU A 42 11.43 18.19 -18.59
C LEU A 42 10.97 19.38 -17.73
N LYS A 43 10.79 19.17 -16.42
CA LYS A 43 10.44 20.25 -15.50
C LYS A 43 11.54 21.30 -15.39
N GLU A 44 12.80 20.89 -15.43
CA GLU A 44 13.95 21.80 -15.44
C GLU A 44 13.99 22.61 -16.75
N ASN A 45 13.78 21.96 -17.89
CA ASN A 45 13.71 22.62 -19.20
C ASN A 45 12.58 23.65 -19.30
N ASP A 46 11.48 23.49 -18.54
CA ASP A 46 10.36 24.44 -18.49
C ASP A 46 10.68 25.73 -17.69
N ARG A 47 11.83 25.80 -17.02
CA ARG A 47 12.25 27.00 -16.29
C ARG A 47 12.49 28.16 -17.27
N PRO A 48 11.91 29.35 -17.00
CA PRO A 48 12.09 30.51 -17.87
C PRO A 48 13.43 31.23 -17.73
N ASP A 49 14.18 30.94 -16.64
CA ASP A 49 15.41 31.60 -16.24
C ASP A 49 16.69 30.87 -16.68
N LEU A 50 16.58 29.78 -17.45
CA LEU A 50 17.74 29.07 -17.98
C LEU A 50 18.43 29.89 -19.09
N THR A 51 19.74 29.94 -19.02
CA THR A 51 20.58 30.42 -20.15
C THR A 51 20.51 29.43 -21.33
N GLU A 52 20.95 29.88 -22.53
CA GLU A 52 20.99 29.00 -23.70
C GLU A 52 21.90 27.79 -23.49
N ASP A 53 23.04 27.96 -22.83
CA ASP A 53 23.99 26.88 -22.51
C ASP A 53 23.39 25.89 -21.51
N GLU A 54 22.78 26.38 -20.41
CA GLU A 54 22.11 25.51 -19.42
C GLU A 54 20.97 24.74 -20.05
N ARG A 55 20.19 25.37 -20.94
CA ARG A 55 19.12 24.69 -21.68
C ARG A 55 19.67 23.61 -22.61
N ALA A 56 20.79 23.88 -23.28
CA ALA A 56 21.44 22.90 -24.14
C ALA A 56 21.95 21.70 -23.34
N ASP A 57 22.51 21.92 -22.15
CA ASP A 57 22.92 20.84 -21.23
C ASP A 57 21.74 19.99 -20.78
N VAL A 58 20.64 20.59 -20.35
CA VAL A 58 19.40 19.88 -19.97
C VAL A 58 18.84 19.04 -21.14
N LEU A 59 18.83 19.60 -22.36
CA LEU A 59 18.39 18.88 -23.55
C LEU A 59 19.35 17.72 -23.90
N GLY A 60 20.66 17.92 -23.68
CA GLY A 60 21.68 16.88 -23.83
C GLY A 60 21.48 15.73 -22.86
N ASP A 61 21.19 16.03 -21.58
CA ASP A 61 20.86 15.04 -20.54
C ASP A 61 19.57 14.30 -20.86
N LEU A 62 18.54 15.04 -21.31
CA LEU A 62 17.28 14.44 -21.74
C LEU A 62 17.48 13.46 -22.91
N ALA A 63 18.26 13.85 -23.91
CA ALA A 63 18.58 12.99 -25.05
C ALA A 63 19.33 11.74 -24.63
N ARG A 64 20.31 11.85 -23.70
CA ARG A 64 21.05 10.70 -23.16
C ARG A 64 20.11 9.74 -22.41
N GLU A 65 19.22 10.29 -21.57
CA GLU A 65 18.29 9.47 -20.80
C GLU A 65 17.26 8.75 -21.68
N VAL A 66 16.75 9.42 -22.72
CA VAL A 66 15.86 8.81 -23.71
C VAL A 66 16.59 7.71 -24.51
N ALA A 67 17.86 7.94 -24.91
CA ALA A 67 18.65 6.94 -25.62
C ALA A 67 18.94 5.71 -24.74
N THR A 68 19.23 5.90 -23.44
CA THR A 68 19.43 4.80 -22.51
C THR A 68 18.12 4.07 -22.20
N LEU A 69 16.99 4.77 -22.13
CA LEU A 69 15.66 4.17 -22.01
C LEU A 69 15.37 3.26 -23.22
N TRP A 70 15.61 3.77 -24.42
CA TRP A 70 15.40 3.03 -25.68
C TRP A 70 16.19 1.73 -25.76
N GLN A 71 17.41 1.69 -25.22
CA GLN A 71 18.28 0.50 -25.22
C GLN A 71 18.05 -0.42 -23.99
N THR A 72 17.17 -0.03 -23.07
CA THR A 72 16.90 -0.83 -21.86
C THR A 72 15.86 -1.90 -22.17
N ASP A 73 16.18 -3.17 -21.84
CA ASP A 73 15.21 -4.27 -21.97
C ASP A 73 14.01 -4.03 -21.04
N GLU A 74 12.80 -3.97 -21.59
CA GLU A 74 11.57 -3.76 -20.84
C GLU A 74 11.08 -5.02 -20.13
N LEU A 75 11.48 -6.21 -20.62
CA LEU A 75 10.95 -7.46 -20.14
C LEU A 75 11.60 -7.92 -18.82
N ARG A 76 10.76 -8.41 -17.91
CA ARG A 76 11.23 -9.16 -16.75
C ARG A 76 11.53 -10.59 -17.16
N ARG A 77 12.81 -10.98 -17.16
CA ARG A 77 13.25 -12.33 -17.46
C ARG A 77 13.06 -13.33 -16.32
N LYS A 78 12.90 -12.82 -15.07
CA LYS A 78 12.67 -13.64 -13.88
C LYS A 78 11.34 -13.26 -13.21
N LYS A 79 10.61 -14.25 -12.73
CA LYS A 79 9.41 -14.05 -11.95
C LYS A 79 9.77 -13.29 -10.66
N PRO A 80 9.05 -12.20 -10.31
CA PRO A 80 9.32 -11.48 -9.07
C PRO A 80 9.01 -12.36 -7.86
N THR A 81 9.83 -12.25 -6.84
CA THR A 81 9.56 -12.84 -5.52
C THR A 81 8.64 -11.93 -4.71
N VAL A 82 8.07 -12.46 -3.63
CA VAL A 82 7.27 -11.67 -2.67
C VAL A 82 8.09 -10.53 -2.07
N ILE A 83 9.38 -10.75 -1.82
CA ILE A 83 10.31 -9.73 -1.31
C ILE A 83 10.56 -8.62 -2.34
N ASP A 84 10.62 -8.96 -3.64
CA ASP A 84 10.75 -7.95 -4.70
C ASP A 84 9.51 -7.05 -4.78
N GLU A 85 8.31 -7.62 -4.57
CA GLU A 85 7.07 -6.86 -4.49
C GLU A 85 7.06 -5.93 -3.27
N ALA A 86 7.42 -6.43 -2.09
CA ALA A 86 7.52 -5.63 -0.87
C ALA A 86 8.51 -4.47 -1.01
N ARG A 87 9.69 -4.72 -1.61
CA ARG A 87 10.66 -3.67 -1.94
C ARG A 87 10.10 -2.60 -2.85
N GLY A 88 9.27 -2.99 -3.82
CA GLY A 88 8.61 -2.05 -4.72
C GLY A 88 7.73 -1.06 -3.96
N GLY A 89 6.95 -1.53 -2.99
CA GLY A 89 6.11 -0.69 -2.13
C GLY A 89 6.91 0.21 -1.19
N LEU A 90 7.93 -0.35 -0.53
CA LEU A 90 8.81 0.41 0.36
C LEU A 90 9.57 1.52 -0.38
N HIS A 91 9.96 1.27 -1.63
CA HIS A 91 10.62 2.27 -2.47
C HIS A 91 9.75 3.51 -2.76
N ILE A 92 8.41 3.35 -2.90
CA ILE A 92 7.51 4.49 -3.07
C ILE A 92 7.53 5.41 -1.84
N VAL A 93 7.65 4.82 -0.64
CA VAL A 93 7.80 5.64 0.57
C VAL A 93 9.11 6.42 0.53
N GLU A 94 10.23 5.73 0.30
CA GLU A 94 11.57 6.35 0.23
C GLU A 94 11.62 7.48 -0.80
N GLN A 95 11.12 7.23 -2.01
CA GLN A 95 11.24 8.13 -3.15
C GLN A 95 10.33 9.35 -3.06
N SER A 96 9.13 9.19 -2.53
CA SER A 96 8.07 10.20 -2.64
C SER A 96 7.38 10.52 -1.33
N LEU A 97 6.78 9.52 -0.65
CA LEU A 97 5.93 9.75 0.52
C LEU A 97 6.72 10.31 1.70
N TRP A 98 7.99 9.95 1.84
CA TRP A 98 8.90 10.48 2.86
C TRP A 98 8.99 12.00 2.84
N HIS A 99 8.92 12.59 1.66
CA HIS A 99 8.94 14.05 1.45
C HIS A 99 7.54 14.66 1.40
N ALA A 100 6.58 13.91 0.88
CA ALA A 100 5.21 14.39 0.67
C ALA A 100 4.43 14.53 1.98
N VAL A 101 4.56 13.59 2.93
CA VAL A 101 3.79 13.57 4.18
C VAL A 101 4.06 14.80 5.06
N PRO A 102 5.31 15.20 5.36
CA PRO A 102 5.56 16.42 6.12
C PRO A 102 5.01 17.67 5.43
N LYS A 103 5.19 17.78 4.09
CA LYS A 103 4.67 18.90 3.32
C LYS A 103 3.14 18.96 3.39
N PHE A 104 2.45 17.85 3.23
CA PHE A 104 1.00 17.76 3.39
C PHE A 104 0.57 18.19 4.79
N CYS A 105 1.22 17.68 5.86
CA CYS A 105 0.91 18.06 7.24
C CYS A 105 1.12 19.57 7.49
N ARG A 106 2.14 20.20 6.90
CA ARG A 106 2.35 21.65 6.98
C ARG A 106 1.22 22.43 6.30
N THR A 107 0.83 22.03 5.09
CA THR A 107 -0.27 22.65 4.36
C THR A 107 -1.58 22.55 5.16
N LEU A 108 -1.89 21.35 5.66
CA LEU A 108 -3.08 21.09 6.49
C LEU A 108 -3.05 21.89 7.79
N SER A 109 -1.89 21.94 8.49
CA SER A 109 -1.71 22.72 9.72
C SER A 109 -1.93 24.21 9.49
N THR A 110 -1.43 24.76 8.38
CA THR A 110 -1.63 26.16 8.00
C THR A 110 -3.09 26.44 7.73
N ALA A 111 -3.77 25.61 6.94
CA ALA A 111 -5.20 25.75 6.67
C ALA A 111 -6.03 25.66 7.94
N LEU A 112 -5.75 24.69 8.80
CA LEU A 112 -6.45 24.49 10.07
C LEU A 112 -6.27 25.73 10.98
N LYS A 113 -5.04 26.23 11.12
CA LYS A 113 -4.76 27.44 11.90
C LYS A 113 -5.48 28.68 11.36
N THR A 114 -5.58 28.83 10.04
CA THR A 114 -6.27 29.94 9.40
C THR A 114 -7.77 29.95 9.74
N HIS A 115 -8.40 28.78 9.77
CA HIS A 115 -9.86 28.66 9.96
C HIS A 115 -10.28 28.45 11.41
N THR A 116 -9.41 27.92 12.27
CA THR A 116 -9.74 27.58 13.66
C THR A 116 -8.88 28.31 14.70
N GLY A 117 -7.84 29.04 14.28
CA GLY A 117 -6.84 29.65 15.16
C GLY A 117 -5.81 28.67 15.74
N ARG A 118 -5.97 27.36 15.54
CA ARG A 118 -5.13 26.32 16.15
C ARG A 118 -4.41 25.47 15.07
N PRO A 119 -3.11 25.21 15.19
CA PRO A 119 -2.37 24.35 14.25
C PRO A 119 -2.73 22.87 14.47
N LEU A 120 -2.36 22.02 13.51
CA LEU A 120 -2.52 20.56 13.61
C LEU A 120 -1.69 20.02 14.80
N PRO A 121 -2.29 19.29 15.76
CA PRO A 121 -1.58 18.70 16.89
C PRO A 121 -0.39 17.81 16.48
N LEU A 122 0.67 17.75 17.30
CA LEU A 122 1.89 16.99 16.98
C LEU A 122 1.63 15.48 16.88
N ASP A 123 0.70 14.96 17.65
CA ASP A 123 0.29 13.56 17.70
C ASP A 123 -0.74 13.17 16.65
N SER A 124 -1.33 14.16 15.95
CA SER A 124 -2.31 13.92 14.90
C SER A 124 -1.65 13.40 13.62
N THR A 125 -2.22 12.29 13.11
CA THR A 125 -1.83 11.67 11.83
C THR A 125 -3.07 11.44 10.97
N PRO A 126 -3.55 12.47 10.26
CA PRO A 126 -4.79 12.39 9.48
C PRO A 126 -4.73 11.35 8.35
N ILE A 127 -3.52 10.99 7.91
CA ILE A 127 -3.29 9.99 6.88
C ILE A 127 -2.13 9.06 7.25
N LYS A 128 -2.32 7.76 7.03
CA LYS A 128 -1.32 6.70 7.22
C LYS A 128 -1.23 5.81 5.99
N PHE A 129 -0.12 5.09 5.90
CA PHE A 129 0.12 4.11 4.85
C PHE A 129 0.45 2.76 5.48
N SER A 130 -0.05 1.68 4.88
CA SER A 130 0.23 0.30 5.23
C SER A 130 0.42 -0.55 3.97
N SER A 131 0.71 -1.83 4.10
CA SER A 131 1.01 -2.71 2.98
C SER A 131 0.47 -4.12 3.20
N TRP A 132 0.16 -4.82 2.09
CA TRP A 132 -0.14 -6.27 2.08
C TRP A 132 1.02 -7.11 1.53
N MET A 133 2.03 -6.45 0.97
CA MET A 133 3.14 -7.13 0.29
C MET A 133 4.01 -7.88 1.29
N GLY A 134 3.92 -9.21 1.29
CA GLY A 134 4.58 -10.08 2.25
C GLY A 134 3.68 -10.57 3.39
N GLY A 135 2.41 -10.11 3.48
CA GLY A 135 1.43 -10.54 4.47
C GLY A 135 0.22 -11.27 3.88
N ASP A 136 0.02 -11.19 2.58
CA ASP A 136 -1.14 -11.73 1.88
C ASP A 136 -0.93 -13.18 1.43
N ARG A 137 -1.45 -14.13 2.24
CA ARG A 137 -1.33 -15.57 2.01
C ARG A 137 -2.47 -16.17 1.21
N ASP A 138 -3.57 -15.44 1.01
CA ASP A 138 -4.75 -15.96 0.30
C ASP A 138 -4.33 -16.63 -1.02
N GLY A 139 -4.26 -17.98 -1.00
CA GLY A 139 -3.81 -18.83 -2.10
C GLY A 139 -2.44 -18.46 -2.70
N ASN A 140 -1.54 -17.87 -1.94
CA ASN A 140 -0.16 -17.61 -2.34
C ASN A 140 0.83 -18.42 -1.48
N PRO A 141 1.27 -19.60 -1.94
CA PRO A 141 2.14 -20.49 -1.16
C PRO A 141 3.55 -19.92 -0.94
N PHE A 142 3.90 -18.82 -1.63
CA PHE A 142 5.21 -18.18 -1.49
C PHE A 142 5.27 -17.14 -0.35
N VAL A 143 4.13 -16.80 0.26
CA VAL A 143 4.05 -15.94 1.44
C VAL A 143 4.09 -16.81 2.69
N THR A 144 5.30 -17.13 3.14
CA THR A 144 5.53 -17.94 4.35
C THR A 144 5.76 -17.07 5.58
N ALA A 145 5.70 -17.66 6.78
CA ALA A 145 6.02 -17.02 8.05
C ALA A 145 7.41 -16.35 8.00
N LYS A 146 8.41 -17.06 7.45
CA LYS A 146 9.77 -16.53 7.25
C LYS A 146 9.80 -15.33 6.31
N VAL A 147 9.10 -15.38 5.18
CA VAL A 147 9.03 -14.26 4.22
C VAL A 147 8.37 -13.05 4.86
N THR A 148 7.31 -13.23 5.64
CA THR A 148 6.66 -12.16 6.40
C THR A 148 7.63 -11.51 7.38
N GLN A 149 8.37 -12.31 8.13
CA GLN A 149 9.39 -11.83 9.07
C GLN A 149 10.48 -11.02 8.35
N ASP A 150 10.98 -11.52 7.21
CA ASP A 150 12.01 -10.83 6.41
C ASP A 150 11.50 -9.49 5.88
N VAL A 151 10.23 -9.41 5.45
CA VAL A 151 9.59 -8.16 4.99
C VAL A 151 9.47 -7.16 6.14
N ILE A 152 9.07 -7.60 7.34
CA ILE A 152 9.03 -6.76 8.55
C ILE A 152 10.41 -6.17 8.85
N TYR A 153 11.44 -7.02 8.90
CA TYR A 153 12.81 -6.57 9.18
C TYR A 153 13.35 -5.64 8.11
N LEU A 154 13.03 -5.90 6.84
CA LEU A 154 13.40 -5.01 5.73
C LEU A 154 12.74 -3.62 5.86
N GLY A 155 11.45 -3.56 6.21
CA GLY A 155 10.72 -2.31 6.44
C GLY A 155 11.35 -1.50 7.59
N ARG A 156 11.66 -2.16 8.70
CA ARG A 156 12.34 -1.55 9.86
C ARG A 156 13.76 -1.09 9.51
N TRP A 157 14.49 -1.86 8.73
CA TRP A 157 15.84 -1.50 8.29
C TRP A 157 15.85 -0.23 7.44
N ILE A 158 14.92 -0.13 6.46
CA ILE A 158 14.78 1.07 5.62
C ILE A 158 14.35 2.27 6.48
N ALA A 159 13.41 2.10 7.41
CA ALA A 159 12.99 3.17 8.31
C ALA A 159 14.17 3.71 9.13
N ALA A 160 14.96 2.82 9.75
CA ALA A 160 16.14 3.18 10.52
C ALA A 160 17.18 3.94 9.67
N ASP A 161 17.43 3.49 8.43
CA ASP A 161 18.34 4.15 7.49
C ASP A 161 17.86 5.55 7.08
N LEU A 162 16.57 5.70 6.78
CA LEU A 162 15.99 7.00 6.44
C LEU A 162 16.04 7.98 7.62
N TYR A 163 15.68 7.54 8.84
CA TYR A 163 15.80 8.38 10.02
C TYR A 163 17.26 8.74 10.32
N LEU A 164 18.19 7.80 10.15
CA LEU A 164 19.61 8.04 10.35
C LEU A 164 20.12 9.22 9.48
N ARG A 165 19.75 9.22 8.19
CA ARG A 165 20.10 10.32 7.26
C ARG A 165 19.50 11.65 7.69
N GLU A 166 18.25 11.68 8.13
CA GLU A 166 17.57 12.90 8.57
C GLU A 166 18.15 13.43 9.89
N ILE A 167 18.46 12.55 10.84
CA ILE A 167 19.09 12.93 12.13
C ILE A 167 20.50 13.44 11.91
N ASP A 168 21.29 12.86 11.01
CA ASP A 168 22.62 13.39 10.66
C ASP A 168 22.51 14.81 10.10
N ALA A 169 21.58 15.06 9.17
CA ALA A 169 21.36 16.42 8.65
C ALA A 169 20.90 17.38 9.76
N LEU A 170 19.95 16.97 10.61
CA LEU A 170 19.45 17.79 11.72
C LEU A 170 20.55 18.14 12.74
N ARG A 171 21.50 17.24 13.01
CA ARG A 171 22.64 17.50 13.89
C ARG A 171 23.52 18.67 13.42
N PHE A 172 23.68 18.83 12.11
CA PHE A 172 24.42 19.97 11.56
C PHE A 172 23.66 21.28 11.69
N GLU A 173 22.32 21.22 11.50
CA GLU A 173 21.43 22.40 11.61
C GLU A 173 21.30 22.88 13.05
N LEU A 174 21.20 21.98 14.05
CA LEU A 174 20.95 22.30 15.45
C LEU A 174 22.26 22.51 16.28
N SER A 175 23.10 23.41 15.83
CA SER A 175 24.23 23.89 16.64
C SER A 175 23.86 25.06 17.60
N VAL A 176 22.64 25.00 18.17
CA VAL A 176 22.07 26.03 19.04
C VAL A 176 22.56 25.86 20.48
N LYS A 177 22.88 26.99 21.15
CA LYS A 177 23.41 27.00 22.52
C LYS A 177 22.33 27.10 23.60
N LYS A 178 21.21 27.80 23.30
CA LYS A 178 20.13 27.98 24.28
C LYS A 178 19.31 26.66 24.33
N ALA A 179 19.17 26.14 25.54
CA ALA A 179 18.42 24.91 25.79
C ALA A 179 17.82 24.97 27.20
N THR A 180 16.76 24.22 27.42
CA THR A 180 16.15 24.07 28.73
C THR A 180 17.03 23.26 29.66
N PRO A 181 16.84 23.39 31.01
CA PRO A 181 17.61 22.62 31.99
C PRO A 181 17.50 21.09 31.76
N GLU A 182 16.34 20.62 31.36
CA GLU A 182 16.05 19.19 31.13
C GLU A 182 16.89 18.64 29.95
N LEU A 183 16.96 19.39 28.84
CA LEU A 183 17.79 19.01 27.69
C LEU A 183 19.28 19.06 28.03
N LEU A 184 19.73 20.07 28.81
CA LEU A 184 21.09 20.17 29.28
C LEU A 184 21.46 19.01 30.21
N GLN A 185 20.55 18.59 31.07
CA GLN A 185 20.76 17.45 31.96
C GLN A 185 20.93 16.16 31.14
N LEU A 186 19.98 15.87 30.20
CA LEU A 186 20.08 14.70 29.31
C LEU A 186 21.42 14.72 28.55
N ALA A 187 21.82 15.85 28.00
CA ALA A 187 23.10 15.96 27.28
C ALA A 187 24.31 15.63 28.18
N ARG A 188 24.30 16.03 29.45
CA ARG A 188 25.39 15.69 30.43
C ARG A 188 25.38 14.21 30.78
N GLU A 189 24.22 13.61 30.95
CA GLU A 189 24.04 12.17 31.21
C GLU A 189 24.62 11.33 30.08
N ILE A 190 24.33 11.71 28.82
CA ILE A 190 24.85 11.07 27.62
C ILE A 190 26.39 11.20 27.56
N ASP A 191 26.92 12.40 27.76
CA ASP A 191 28.38 12.63 27.77
C ASP A 191 29.09 11.80 28.86
N ALA A 192 28.50 11.74 30.09
CA ALA A 192 29.06 10.98 31.20
C ALA A 192 29.06 9.46 30.91
N ARG A 193 27.96 8.94 30.31
CA ARG A 193 27.87 7.54 29.88
C ARG A 193 28.91 7.21 28.81
N ASP A 194 29.01 8.05 27.76
CA ASP A 194 29.96 7.85 26.66
C ASP A 194 31.41 7.88 27.17
N PHE A 195 31.72 8.78 28.12
CA PHE A 195 33.03 8.84 28.75
C PHE A 195 33.36 7.58 29.60
N ALA A 196 32.38 7.09 30.35
CA ALA A 196 32.54 5.85 31.13
C ALA A 196 32.83 4.64 30.23
N LEU A 197 32.07 4.51 29.14
CA LEU A 197 32.26 3.44 28.13
C LEU A 197 33.65 3.53 27.47
N GLN A 198 34.09 4.72 27.08
CA GLN A 198 35.45 4.94 26.52
C GLN A 198 36.52 4.54 27.51
N SER A 199 36.36 4.92 28.77
CA SER A 199 37.32 4.61 29.85
C SER A 199 37.40 3.10 30.09
N GLN A 200 36.27 2.38 30.07
CA GLN A 200 36.25 0.94 30.18
C GLN A 200 36.94 0.24 29.00
N MET A 201 36.67 0.69 27.76
CA MET A 201 37.31 0.14 26.55
C MET A 201 38.84 0.37 26.58
N MET A 202 39.30 1.55 26.99
CA MET A 202 40.72 1.85 27.10
C MET A 202 41.39 0.98 28.18
N ASN A 203 40.77 0.77 29.32
CA ASN A 203 41.27 -0.10 30.38
C ASN A 203 41.32 -1.58 29.94
N GLN A 204 40.35 -2.05 29.17
CA GLN A 204 40.37 -3.40 28.59
C GLN A 204 41.48 -3.59 27.52
N LEU A 205 41.74 -2.55 26.73
CA LEU A 205 42.86 -2.56 25.76
C LEU A 205 44.22 -2.51 26.48
N ALA A 206 44.34 -1.73 27.52
CA ALA A 206 45.57 -1.63 28.33
C ALA A 206 45.85 -2.95 29.11
N GLY A 207 44.80 -3.65 29.59
CA GLY A 207 44.93 -4.92 30.27
C GLY A 207 45.29 -6.12 29.36
N ARG A 208 45.17 -6.00 28.04
CA ARG A 208 45.51 -7.06 27.07
C ARG A 208 46.94 -7.00 26.52
N GLY A 209 47.78 -6.17 27.09
CA GLY A 209 49.21 -6.02 26.73
C GLY A 209 50.13 -7.15 27.21
N GLY A 210 49.75 -8.42 27.15
CA GLY A 210 50.61 -9.50 27.61
C GLY A 210 50.04 -10.89 27.33
N SER A 211 49.90 -11.28 26.08
CA SER A 211 50.04 -12.66 25.58
C SER A 211 49.55 -12.74 24.12
N ARG A 212 50.42 -13.23 23.25
CA ARG A 212 50.01 -13.59 21.88
C ARG A 212 49.17 -14.84 21.91
N PRO A 213 47.95 -14.86 21.33
CA PRO A 213 47.18 -16.11 21.17
C PRO A 213 47.68 -16.85 19.94
N GLY A 214 47.90 -18.16 20.14
CA GLY A 214 48.19 -19.13 19.06
C GLY A 214 46.98 -19.29 18.14
N SER A 215 47.32 -19.56 16.89
CA SER A 215 46.38 -19.78 15.78
C SER A 215 45.47 -20.99 16.01
N ALA A 216 44.20 -20.78 16.25
CA ALA A 216 43.18 -21.79 16.11
C ALA A 216 42.50 -21.62 14.74
N LYS A 217 42.73 -22.60 13.86
CA LYS A 217 42.06 -22.73 12.57
C LYS A 217 40.60 -23.18 12.81
N HIS A 218 39.62 -22.29 12.66
CA HIS A 218 38.26 -22.69 12.50
C HIS A 218 37.90 -22.87 11.02
N HIS A 219 37.58 -24.09 10.63
CA HIS A 219 36.92 -24.39 9.36
C HIS A 219 35.50 -23.79 9.37
N ARG A 220 35.28 -22.77 8.56
CA ARG A 220 33.93 -22.27 8.23
C ARG A 220 33.43 -22.96 6.96
N THR A 221 32.33 -23.69 7.10
CA THR A 221 31.50 -24.10 5.97
C THR A 221 30.76 -22.84 5.43
N PRO A 222 30.70 -22.61 4.12
CA PRO A 222 29.92 -21.50 3.56
C PRO A 222 28.43 -21.79 3.72
N SER A 223 27.70 -20.94 4.44
CA SER A 223 26.26 -21.06 4.54
C SER A 223 25.55 -20.39 3.36
N ARG A 224 24.59 -21.05 2.77
CA ARG A 224 23.71 -20.57 1.68
C ARG A 224 23.01 -19.22 1.99
N SER A 225 22.98 -18.81 3.27
CA SER A 225 22.38 -17.55 3.74
C SER A 225 23.19 -16.30 3.37
N ARG A 226 24.51 -16.44 3.16
CA ARG A 226 25.36 -15.30 2.83
C ARG A 226 25.20 -14.84 1.39
N ASP A 227 25.06 -15.79 0.44
CA ASP A 227 24.81 -15.48 -0.98
C ASP A 227 23.44 -14.84 -1.20
N TYR A 228 22.43 -15.23 -0.36
CA TYR A 228 21.10 -14.64 -0.36
C TYR A 228 21.13 -13.19 0.14
N MET A 229 21.86 -12.91 1.23
CA MET A 229 22.00 -11.56 1.79
C MET A 229 22.85 -10.63 0.89
N GLU A 230 23.92 -11.12 0.28
CA GLU A 230 24.68 -10.33 -0.70
C GLU A 230 23.80 -9.97 -1.91
N SER A 231 22.94 -10.87 -2.36
CA SER A 231 21.92 -10.58 -3.38
C SER A 231 20.84 -9.60 -2.90
N VAL A 232 20.47 -9.65 -1.63
CA VAL A 232 19.46 -8.75 -1.04
C VAL A 232 20.02 -7.34 -0.81
N LEU A 233 21.26 -7.22 -0.30
CA LEU A 233 21.89 -5.94 0.05
C LEU A 233 22.66 -5.31 -1.11
N SER A 234 23.27 -6.09 -2.02
CA SER A 234 24.01 -5.55 -3.17
C SER A 234 23.10 -4.84 -4.16
N ASN A 235 21.91 -5.37 -4.42
CA ASN A 235 20.91 -4.69 -5.22
C ASN A 235 20.35 -3.41 -4.55
N PHE A 236 20.56 -3.24 -3.24
CA PHE A 236 20.23 -2.02 -2.51
C PHE A 236 21.38 -1.00 -2.57
N SER A 237 22.64 -1.44 -2.44
CA SER A 237 23.82 -0.58 -2.51
C SER A 237 24.10 -0.06 -3.93
N GLU A 238 23.86 -0.88 -4.96
CA GLU A 238 23.96 -0.43 -6.35
C GLU A 238 22.93 0.65 -6.69
N SER A 239 21.71 0.54 -6.16
CA SER A 239 20.70 1.61 -6.34
C SER A 239 21.02 2.86 -5.52
N GLN A 240 21.79 2.76 -4.44
CA GLN A 240 22.24 3.91 -3.66
C GLN A 240 23.45 4.60 -4.30
N HIS A 241 24.38 3.87 -4.90
CA HIS A 241 25.50 4.47 -5.63
C HIS A 241 25.03 5.26 -6.84
N VAL A 242 24.07 4.74 -7.59
CA VAL A 242 23.48 5.46 -8.73
C VAL A 242 22.66 6.68 -8.27
N ALA A 243 22.03 6.61 -7.08
CA ALA A 243 21.30 7.75 -6.51
C ALA A 243 22.23 8.79 -5.84
N SER A 244 23.41 8.39 -5.32
CA SER A 244 24.34 9.30 -4.67
C SER A 244 25.32 9.96 -5.64
N GLU A 245 25.61 9.36 -6.77
CA GLU A 245 26.42 9.99 -7.83
C GLU A 245 25.62 10.96 -8.71
N GLY A 246 24.28 10.87 -8.72
CA GLY A 246 23.39 11.79 -9.43
C GLY A 246 22.89 12.99 -8.61
N PHE A 247 23.13 13.01 -7.30
CA PHE A 247 22.82 14.14 -6.42
C PHE A 247 24.11 14.73 -5.86
N GLY A 248 24.83 15.43 -6.70
CA GLY A 248 25.72 16.47 -6.23
C GLY A 248 24.88 17.41 -5.35
N SER A 249 25.34 17.64 -4.12
CA SER A 249 24.73 18.52 -3.13
C SER A 249 24.73 19.96 -3.64
N THR A 250 23.79 20.28 -4.53
CA THR A 250 23.41 21.68 -4.76
C THR A 250 22.31 22.03 -3.76
N PRO A 251 22.46 23.07 -2.96
CA PRO A 251 21.42 23.55 -2.08
C PRO A 251 20.18 23.89 -2.93
N MET A 252 19.02 23.37 -2.59
CA MET A 252 17.76 23.80 -3.20
C MET A 252 17.66 25.32 -3.08
N PRO A 253 17.46 26.06 -4.18
CA PRO A 253 17.15 27.47 -4.10
C PRO A 253 15.80 27.64 -3.38
N HIS A 254 15.78 28.52 -2.40
CA HIS A 254 14.56 28.98 -1.76
C HIS A 254 13.59 29.49 -2.79
N VAL A 255 12.40 28.90 -2.89
CA VAL A 255 11.30 29.47 -3.64
C VAL A 255 10.76 30.64 -2.83
N PRO A 256 10.78 31.88 -3.34
CA PRO A 256 10.16 33.02 -2.65
C PRO A 256 8.63 32.81 -2.61
N HIS A 257 8.05 32.91 -1.43
CA HIS A 257 6.61 33.08 -1.26
C HIS A 257 6.19 34.39 -1.97
N GLN A 258 5.32 34.28 -2.95
CA GLN A 258 4.59 35.46 -3.46
C GLN A 258 3.55 35.87 -2.41
N THR A 259 3.83 36.97 -1.74
CA THR A 259 2.82 37.77 -1.06
C THR A 259 2.26 38.81 -2.04
N PRO A 260 0.98 39.23 -1.90
CA PRO A 260 0.37 40.17 -2.82
C PRO A 260 0.96 41.58 -2.67
N PHE A 261 1.06 42.24 -3.81
CA PHE A 261 1.53 43.58 -4.00
C PHE A 261 1.02 44.59 -2.97
N VAL A 262 1.94 45.35 -2.37
CA VAL A 262 1.75 46.72 -1.94
C VAL A 262 2.98 47.51 -2.44
N ASP A 263 2.73 48.47 -3.30
CA ASP A 263 3.69 49.46 -3.78
C ASP A 263 4.29 50.26 -2.63
N HIS A 264 5.61 50.34 -2.53
CA HIS A 264 6.31 51.53 -2.07
C HIS A 264 7.75 51.53 -2.62
N ASP A 265 8.04 52.59 -3.39
CA ASP A 265 9.35 53.03 -3.88
C ASP A 265 10.40 53.13 -2.77
N VAL A 266 11.52 52.40 -2.90
CA VAL A 266 12.77 52.78 -2.21
C VAL A 266 13.92 52.56 -3.18
N GLN A 267 14.58 53.67 -3.50
CA GLN A 267 15.82 53.74 -4.29
C GLN A 267 16.99 53.10 -3.56
N PHE A 268 17.72 52.22 -4.24
CA PHE A 268 19.02 51.72 -3.77
C PHE A 268 20.18 52.40 -4.50
N GLN A 269 21.12 52.98 -3.74
CA GLN A 269 22.43 53.46 -4.22
C GLN A 269 23.43 52.28 -4.26
N PRO A 270 24.41 52.31 -5.22
CA PRO A 270 25.44 51.27 -5.32
C PRO A 270 26.71 51.61 -4.57
N GLY A 271 27.33 50.65 -3.95
CA GLY A 271 28.70 50.76 -3.47
C GLY A 271 29.06 49.78 -2.36
N MET A 272 29.70 48.66 -2.69
CA MET A 272 30.78 48.03 -1.91
C MET A 272 31.48 46.92 -2.72
N PRO A 273 32.77 46.66 -2.44
CA PRO A 273 33.72 46.17 -3.44
C PRO A 273 33.86 44.67 -3.52
N ARG A 274 34.23 44.21 -4.73
CA ARG A 274 34.63 42.81 -5.03
C ARG A 274 35.94 42.50 -4.32
N ILE A 275 36.01 41.32 -3.67
CA ILE A 275 37.28 40.68 -3.26
C ILE A 275 37.52 39.52 -4.24
N ASP A 276 38.56 39.70 -5.05
CA ASP A 276 39.19 38.64 -5.83
C ASP A 276 39.96 37.70 -4.89
N SER A 277 39.75 36.40 -5.06
CA SER A 277 40.73 35.41 -4.58
C SER A 277 40.87 34.29 -5.60
N GLY A 278 41.67 34.56 -6.65
CA GLY A 278 42.29 33.51 -7.44
C GLY A 278 43.69 33.27 -6.91
N ALA A 279 44.00 32.05 -6.48
CA ALA A 279 45.37 31.52 -6.45
C ALA A 279 45.33 29.97 -6.33
N ALA A 280 45.65 29.35 -7.43
CA ALA A 280 46.46 28.15 -7.66
C ALA A 280 46.67 27.14 -6.52
N LEU A 281 46.23 25.90 -6.84
CA LEU A 281 46.92 24.68 -6.43
C LEU A 281 46.88 23.67 -7.59
N LYS A 282 47.97 23.67 -8.37
CA LYS A 282 48.37 22.57 -9.24
C LYS A 282 49.38 21.73 -8.49
N ASP A 283 49.38 20.44 -8.82
CA ASP A 283 50.38 19.42 -8.54
C ASP A 283 50.20 18.61 -7.23
N LEU A 284 49.63 17.44 -7.44
CA LEU A 284 50.17 16.16 -6.99
C LEU A 284 49.34 15.01 -7.59
N ALA A 285 49.95 14.30 -8.54
CA ALA A 285 49.39 13.12 -9.18
C ALA A 285 49.76 11.84 -8.40
N PRO A 286 49.06 10.72 -8.59
CA PRO A 286 48.98 9.64 -7.63
C PRO A 286 49.94 8.48 -7.90
N GLY A 287 50.38 7.88 -6.84
CA GLY A 287 50.98 6.56 -6.83
C GLY A 287 49.95 5.50 -6.47
N THR A 288 49.80 4.53 -7.35
CA THR A 288 49.00 3.31 -7.14
C THR A 288 49.60 2.41 -6.06
N PRO A 289 48.82 1.84 -5.16
CA PRO A 289 49.17 0.57 -4.53
C PRO A 289 48.17 -0.55 -4.79
N LYS A 290 48.73 -1.72 -4.89
CA LYS A 290 48.14 -3.03 -5.19
C LYS A 290 47.12 -3.49 -4.15
N ALA A 291 46.18 -4.30 -4.67
CA ALA A 291 45.12 -5.00 -3.95
C ALA A 291 45.62 -5.93 -2.83
N GLY A 292 44.83 -6.03 -1.78
CA GLY A 292 44.86 -7.10 -0.79
C GLY A 292 44.54 -6.65 0.61
N GLY A 293 43.28 -6.85 1.07
CA GLY A 293 42.93 -6.69 2.48
C GLY A 293 41.41 -6.55 2.70
N THR A 294 40.85 -7.51 3.38
CA THR A 294 39.44 -7.76 3.71
C THR A 294 38.67 -6.58 4.35
N PRO A 295 37.34 -6.43 4.07
CA PRO A 295 36.55 -5.24 4.44
C PRO A 295 36.01 -5.14 5.89
N ALA A 296 36.37 -6.07 6.78
CA ALA A 296 35.78 -6.09 8.14
C ALA A 296 36.35 -5.10 9.15
N SER A 297 37.35 -4.27 8.78
CA SER A 297 37.97 -3.30 9.70
C SER A 297 37.70 -1.82 9.38
N ALA A 298 36.99 -1.51 8.28
CA ALA A 298 36.76 -0.15 7.83
C ALA A 298 35.70 0.59 8.66
N ASP A 299 34.62 -0.07 9.07
CA ASP A 299 33.51 0.57 9.81
C ASP A 299 33.89 0.99 11.23
N LYS A 300 34.73 0.20 11.92
CA LYS A 300 35.22 0.62 13.25
C LYS A 300 36.21 1.80 13.18
N LYS A 301 36.93 1.99 12.06
CA LYS A 301 37.82 3.15 11.87
C LYS A 301 37.07 4.41 11.50
N GLN A 302 35.96 4.32 10.77
CA GLN A 302 35.17 5.47 10.36
C GLN A 302 34.44 6.12 11.55
N SER A 303 33.92 5.33 12.50
CA SER A 303 33.35 5.86 13.74
C SER A 303 34.40 6.58 14.65
N GLY A 304 35.63 6.15 14.59
CA GLY A 304 36.73 6.78 15.33
C GLY A 304 37.18 8.12 14.74
N ILE A 305 37.19 8.25 13.41
CA ILE A 305 37.56 9.48 12.70
C ILE A 305 36.46 10.54 12.86
N ASP A 306 35.20 10.18 12.80
CA ASP A 306 34.04 11.07 13.05
C ASP A 306 34.08 11.67 14.48
N ARG A 307 34.52 10.85 15.48
CA ARG A 307 34.70 11.32 16.88
C ARG A 307 35.86 12.26 17.05
N LEU A 308 36.94 12.10 16.28
CA LEU A 308 38.13 13.01 16.29
C LEU A 308 37.81 14.34 15.59
N LEU A 309 36.98 14.34 14.56
CA LEU A 309 36.64 15.56 13.82
C LEU A 309 35.54 16.40 14.50
N ASN A 310 34.78 15.83 15.46
CA ASN A 310 33.72 16.53 16.19
C ASN A 310 33.76 16.22 17.70
N PRO A 311 34.67 16.83 18.48
CA PRO A 311 34.67 16.66 19.91
C PRO A 311 33.34 17.19 20.50
N LYS A 312 32.64 16.33 21.25
CA LYS A 312 31.42 16.69 21.97
C LYS A 312 31.81 17.58 23.16
N THR A 313 31.22 18.77 23.24
CA THR A 313 31.32 19.65 24.42
C THR A 313 29.91 20.00 24.89
N ALA A 314 29.43 19.36 25.96
CA ALA A 314 28.07 19.41 26.48
C ALA A 314 27.54 20.84 26.72
N GLY A 315 28.37 21.79 27.07
CA GLY A 315 27.98 23.19 27.29
C GLY A 315 27.85 24.03 26.02
N GLN A 316 28.32 23.53 24.86
CA GLN A 316 28.37 24.30 23.62
C GLN A 316 27.34 23.89 22.57
N ALA A 317 26.84 22.67 22.55
CA ALA A 317 25.86 22.18 21.57
C ALA A 317 25.00 21.02 22.11
N PRO A 318 24.12 21.25 23.10
CA PRO A 318 23.36 20.19 23.78
C PRO A 318 22.48 19.36 22.81
N TYR A 319 21.85 20.00 21.83
CA TYR A 319 21.07 19.31 20.80
C TYR A 319 21.90 18.30 19.98
N ARG A 320 23.15 18.66 19.63
CA ARG A 320 24.06 17.77 18.88
C ARG A 320 24.46 16.54 19.65
N ILE A 321 24.54 16.62 20.97
CA ILE A 321 24.86 15.50 21.85
C ILE A 321 23.65 14.55 21.88
N VAL A 322 22.46 15.08 22.19
CA VAL A 322 21.21 14.28 22.23
C VAL A 322 20.93 13.63 20.86
N LEU A 323 21.02 14.39 19.77
CA LEU A 323 20.84 13.83 18.43
C LEU A 323 21.97 12.87 18.01
N GLY A 324 23.15 12.99 18.61
CA GLY A 324 24.25 12.04 18.47
C GLY A 324 23.90 10.67 19.06
N ASP A 325 23.31 10.65 20.25
CA ASP A 325 22.81 9.45 20.88
C ASP A 325 21.67 8.80 20.07
N VAL A 326 20.73 9.62 19.60
CA VAL A 326 19.65 9.15 18.70
C VAL A 326 20.23 8.49 17.43
N ARG A 327 21.23 9.13 16.82
CA ARG A 327 21.93 8.58 15.65
C ARG A 327 22.58 7.23 15.94
N ASP A 328 23.30 7.14 17.04
CA ASP A 328 24.05 5.93 17.39
C ASP A 328 23.09 4.76 17.69
N LYS A 329 21.96 5.02 18.36
CA LYS A 329 20.88 4.02 18.57
C LYS A 329 20.21 3.59 17.25
N LEU A 330 19.97 4.52 16.32
CA LEU A 330 19.45 4.19 14.98
C LEU A 330 20.46 3.33 14.18
N ALA A 331 21.76 3.64 14.27
CA ALA A 331 22.81 2.83 13.63
C ALA A 331 22.87 1.41 14.21
N ASN A 332 22.70 1.27 15.54
CA ASN A 332 22.60 -0.02 16.20
C ASN A 332 21.32 -0.78 15.80
N THR A 333 20.19 -0.07 15.71
CA THR A 333 18.94 -0.65 15.20
C THR A 333 19.13 -1.22 13.80
N LYS A 334 19.75 -0.46 12.91
CA LYS A 334 20.05 -0.91 11.54
C LYS A 334 20.94 -2.14 11.52
N ARG A 335 22.04 -2.15 12.28
CA ARG A 335 22.99 -3.28 12.37
C ARG A 335 22.30 -4.54 12.92
N ARG A 336 21.52 -4.39 13.99
CA ARG A 336 20.75 -5.50 14.57
C ARG A 336 19.81 -6.14 13.53
N LEU A 337 19.15 -5.33 12.71
CA LEU A 337 18.27 -5.83 11.65
C LEU A 337 19.05 -6.50 10.51
N GLU A 338 20.26 -6.04 10.19
CA GLU A 338 21.17 -6.72 9.26
C GLU A 338 21.57 -8.11 9.76
N ASP A 339 21.90 -8.25 11.05
CA ASP A 339 22.20 -9.55 11.66
C ASP A 339 20.99 -10.48 11.60
N LEU A 340 19.79 -9.99 11.97
CA LEU A 340 18.55 -10.78 11.93
C LEU A 340 18.18 -11.24 10.50
N LEU A 341 18.33 -10.37 9.51
CA LEU A 341 18.11 -10.70 8.09
C LEU A 341 19.14 -11.73 7.58
N ALA A 342 20.38 -11.69 8.11
CA ALA A 342 21.41 -12.67 7.81
C ALA A 342 21.22 -14.01 8.56
N GLY A 343 20.27 -14.08 9.47
CA GLY A 343 20.05 -15.25 10.33
C GLY A 343 21.09 -15.38 11.44
N ASN A 344 21.77 -14.30 11.80
CA ASN A 344 22.73 -14.23 12.91
C ASN A 344 22.02 -13.78 14.18
N GLU A 345 22.55 -14.19 15.34
CA GLU A 345 22.13 -13.61 16.62
C GLU A 345 22.72 -12.19 16.73
N PRO A 346 21.89 -11.17 17.02
CA PRO A 346 22.38 -9.81 17.23
C PRO A 346 23.32 -9.71 18.43
N SER A 347 24.28 -8.78 18.36
CA SER A 347 25.19 -8.51 19.47
C SER A 347 24.44 -7.98 20.69
N ASP A 348 24.71 -8.55 21.88
CA ASP A 348 24.18 -8.06 23.13
C ASP A 348 24.89 -6.78 23.61
N GLY A 349 24.15 -5.92 24.34
CA GLY A 349 24.71 -4.79 25.08
C GLY A 349 24.71 -3.45 24.34
N GLU A 350 24.23 -3.37 23.10
CA GLU A 350 24.05 -2.09 22.40
C GLU A 350 22.58 -1.60 22.55
N GLU A 351 22.38 -0.32 22.90
CA GLU A 351 21.06 0.32 22.94
C GLU A 351 20.54 0.56 21.51
N TRP A 352 19.28 0.23 21.25
CA TRP A 352 18.62 0.36 19.97
C TRP A 352 17.16 0.78 20.13
N TYR A 353 16.50 1.22 19.06
CA TYR A 353 15.09 1.59 19.07
C TYR A 353 14.19 0.43 18.64
N GLU A 354 13.20 0.11 19.47
CA GLU A 354 12.18 -0.88 19.21
C GLU A 354 10.87 -0.22 18.77
N THR A 355 10.46 0.85 19.46
CA THR A 355 9.17 1.50 19.26
C THR A 355 9.32 2.95 18.78
N GLU A 356 8.22 3.51 18.23
CA GLU A 356 8.18 4.91 17.80
C GLU A 356 8.29 5.89 18.97
N GLU A 357 7.75 5.52 20.14
CA GLU A 357 7.77 6.36 21.33
C GLU A 357 9.20 6.56 21.86
N GLN A 358 10.00 5.50 21.80
CA GLN A 358 11.42 5.61 22.20
C GLN A 358 12.18 6.59 21.32
N LEU A 359 11.94 6.59 20.00
CA LEU A 359 12.54 7.54 19.06
C LEU A 359 11.95 8.94 19.21
N MET A 360 10.65 9.05 19.45
CA MET A 360 9.94 10.33 19.56
C MET A 360 10.34 11.11 20.81
N ALA A 361 10.57 10.45 21.94
CA ALA A 361 10.84 11.12 23.23
C ALA A 361 12.00 12.12 23.19
N PRO A 362 13.22 11.79 22.73
CA PRO A 362 14.31 12.75 22.64
C PRO A 362 14.05 13.85 21.61
N LEU A 363 13.32 13.58 20.53
CA LEU A 363 12.96 14.59 19.53
C LEU A 363 11.96 15.59 20.08
N LEU A 364 10.97 15.13 20.85
CA LEU A 364 9.99 15.98 21.51
C LEU A 364 10.67 16.90 22.53
N LEU A 365 11.62 16.37 23.34
CA LEU A 365 12.39 17.17 24.27
C LEU A 365 13.20 18.26 23.56
N CYS A 366 13.80 17.96 22.41
CA CYS A 366 14.48 18.95 21.56
C CYS A 366 13.49 20.02 21.05
N TYR A 367 12.31 19.61 20.61
CA TYR A 367 11.27 20.49 20.09
C TYR A 367 10.77 21.45 21.19
N ASP A 368 10.41 20.92 22.35
CA ASP A 368 9.94 21.71 23.49
C ASP A 368 10.99 22.68 24.00
N SER A 369 12.26 22.25 24.06
CA SER A 369 13.39 23.09 24.44
C SER A 369 13.55 24.28 23.47
N LEU A 370 13.47 24.07 22.16
CA LEU A 370 13.50 25.15 21.18
C LEU A 370 12.32 26.11 21.36
N TRP A 371 11.12 25.59 21.56
CA TRP A 371 9.95 26.41 21.79
C TRP A 371 10.06 27.31 23.02
N GLN A 372 10.48 26.76 24.15
CA GLN A 372 10.62 27.51 25.41
C GLN A 372 11.76 28.53 25.37
N THR A 373 12.78 28.30 24.55
CA THR A 373 13.94 29.19 24.44
C THR A 373 13.85 30.22 23.31
N GLY A 374 12.69 30.36 22.67
CA GLY A 374 12.42 31.33 21.60
C GLY A 374 12.83 30.88 20.19
N GLY A 375 13.08 29.57 20.00
CA GLY A 375 13.48 28.98 18.73
C GLY A 375 12.35 28.32 17.94
N GLN A 376 11.09 28.83 18.03
CA GLN A 376 9.92 28.25 17.40
C GLN A 376 10.10 28.03 15.90
N LEU A 377 10.65 29.00 15.18
CA LEU A 377 10.90 28.87 13.73
C LEU A 377 11.88 27.73 13.41
N ILE A 378 12.85 27.48 14.29
CA ILE A 378 13.80 26.38 14.13
C ILE A 378 13.13 25.03 14.44
N ALA A 379 12.32 24.97 15.51
CA ALA A 379 11.57 23.78 15.89
C ALA A 379 10.61 23.34 14.78
N ASP A 380 9.91 24.30 14.16
CA ASP A 380 8.96 24.07 13.07
C ASP A 380 9.64 23.74 11.72
N GLY A 381 10.97 23.65 11.71
CA GLY A 381 11.77 23.23 10.57
C GLY A 381 11.85 21.70 10.37
N ARG A 382 13.05 21.20 10.05
CA ARG A 382 13.34 19.78 9.83
C ARG A 382 12.96 18.89 11.03
N LEU A 383 13.11 19.39 12.26
CA LEU A 383 12.76 18.63 13.47
C LEU A 383 11.29 18.25 13.47
N LEU A 384 10.39 19.21 13.22
CA LEU A 384 8.94 18.92 13.08
C LEU A 384 8.67 17.94 11.94
N ASP A 385 9.37 18.06 10.80
CA ASP A 385 9.20 17.13 9.69
C ASP A 385 9.59 15.69 10.05
N ILE A 386 10.68 15.51 10.82
CA ILE A 386 11.09 14.19 11.32
C ILE A 386 10.04 13.65 12.28
N MET A 387 9.54 14.45 13.21
CA MET A 387 8.50 14.04 14.15
C MET A 387 7.21 13.62 13.42
N ARG A 388 6.80 14.35 12.36
CA ARG A 388 5.65 13.98 11.51
C ARG A 388 5.90 12.66 10.77
N ARG A 389 7.13 12.40 10.31
CA ARG A 389 7.50 11.11 9.71
C ARG A 389 7.42 9.97 10.72
N VAL A 390 7.94 10.16 11.94
CA VAL A 390 7.87 9.16 13.01
C VAL A 390 6.42 8.81 13.30
N LYS A 391 5.53 9.80 13.40
CA LYS A 391 4.09 9.56 13.63
C LYS A 391 3.37 8.88 12.46
N ALA A 392 3.77 9.16 11.22
CA ALA A 392 3.12 8.60 10.04
C ALA A 392 3.64 7.20 9.68
N PHE A 393 4.95 6.95 9.84
CA PHE A 393 5.63 5.75 9.36
C PHE A 393 6.12 4.82 10.48
N GLY A 394 6.20 5.30 11.73
CA GLY A 394 6.74 4.54 12.85
C GLY A 394 8.15 4.03 12.60
N MET A 395 8.50 2.93 13.27
CA MET A 395 9.78 2.21 13.07
C MET A 395 9.72 1.14 11.99
N THR A 396 8.57 0.96 11.32
CA THR A 396 8.34 -0.13 10.35
C THR A 396 8.15 0.35 8.92
N LEU A 397 8.13 1.66 8.71
CA LEU A 397 7.87 2.37 7.45
C LEU A 397 6.43 2.17 6.94
N LEU A 398 5.99 0.93 6.80
CA LEU A 398 4.62 0.53 6.47
C LEU A 398 4.21 -0.63 7.38
N LYS A 399 3.13 -0.46 8.15
CA LYS A 399 2.55 -1.59 8.88
C LYS A 399 2.06 -2.63 7.89
N LEU A 400 2.39 -3.91 8.17
CA LEU A 400 2.05 -5.01 7.29
C LEU A 400 0.74 -5.66 7.75
N ASP A 401 -0.26 -5.71 6.87
CA ASP A 401 -1.46 -6.50 7.11
C ASP A 401 -1.22 -7.96 6.77
N ILE A 402 -1.83 -8.82 7.55
CA ILE A 402 -1.85 -10.26 7.31
C ILE A 402 -3.21 -10.62 6.71
N ARG A 403 -3.23 -11.45 5.66
CA ARG A 403 -4.46 -12.02 5.11
C ARG A 403 -4.32 -13.51 4.91
N GLN A 404 -5.35 -14.28 5.34
CA GLN A 404 -5.41 -15.74 5.18
C GLN A 404 -6.86 -16.18 4.98
N GLU A 405 -7.06 -17.31 4.30
CA GLU A 405 -8.35 -17.95 4.09
C GLU A 405 -8.88 -18.60 5.38
N SER A 406 -10.21 -18.51 5.63
CA SER A 406 -10.88 -19.10 6.80
C SER A 406 -10.69 -20.61 6.87
N GLU A 407 -10.62 -21.30 5.72
CA GLU A 407 -10.40 -22.77 5.66
C GLU A 407 -9.09 -23.19 6.34
N ARG A 408 -8.02 -22.36 6.25
CA ARG A 408 -6.74 -22.64 6.91
C ARG A 408 -6.83 -22.60 8.43
N HIS A 409 -7.68 -21.74 8.97
CA HIS A 409 -7.94 -21.69 10.41
C HIS A 409 -8.74 -22.92 10.87
N THR A 410 -9.72 -23.34 10.08
CA THR A 410 -10.50 -24.56 10.30
C THR A 410 -9.60 -25.81 10.33
N GLU A 411 -8.67 -25.95 9.38
CA GLU A 411 -7.68 -27.04 9.36
C GLU A 411 -6.82 -27.08 10.63
N VAL A 412 -6.33 -25.90 11.07
CA VAL A 412 -5.54 -25.80 12.31
C VAL A 412 -6.37 -26.22 13.52
N LEU A 413 -7.60 -25.69 13.65
CA LEU A 413 -8.47 -25.99 14.78
C LEU A 413 -8.93 -27.45 14.79
N THR A 414 -9.13 -28.06 13.63
CA THR A 414 -9.41 -29.50 13.51
C THR A 414 -8.24 -30.31 14.09
N CYS A 415 -7.01 -29.99 13.70
CA CYS A 415 -5.82 -30.62 14.25
C CYS A 415 -5.71 -30.43 15.79
N VAL A 416 -6.00 -29.24 16.31
CA VAL A 416 -5.99 -28.90 17.73
C VAL A 416 -7.06 -29.70 18.49
N THR A 417 -8.29 -29.78 18.00
CA THR A 417 -9.40 -30.47 18.67
C THR A 417 -9.22 -31.98 18.64
N GLU A 418 -8.65 -32.53 17.57
CA GLU A 418 -8.24 -33.94 17.50
C GLU A 418 -7.13 -34.25 18.53
N TYR A 419 -6.09 -33.42 18.61
CA TYR A 419 -5.03 -33.56 19.62
C TYR A 419 -5.57 -33.52 21.05
N LEU A 420 -6.54 -32.65 21.33
CA LEU A 420 -7.18 -32.54 22.63
C LEU A 420 -8.19 -33.68 22.90
N GLY A 421 -8.51 -34.50 21.91
CA GLY A 421 -9.48 -35.59 22.03
C GLY A 421 -10.93 -35.14 22.21
N VAL A 422 -11.29 -33.93 21.71
CA VAL A 422 -12.63 -33.35 21.87
C VAL A 422 -13.50 -33.43 20.59
N GLY A 423 -12.95 -33.95 19.50
CA GLY A 423 -13.66 -34.16 18.22
C GLY A 423 -12.96 -33.49 17.06
N ARG A 424 -13.65 -33.41 15.92
CA ARG A 424 -13.17 -32.78 14.68
C ARG A 424 -13.89 -31.43 14.47
N TYR A 425 -13.19 -30.32 14.61
CA TYR A 425 -13.76 -28.96 14.49
C TYR A 425 -14.47 -28.73 13.15
N GLU A 426 -13.97 -29.27 12.05
CA GLU A 426 -14.57 -29.15 10.73
C GLU A 426 -15.98 -29.78 10.61
N GLU A 427 -16.28 -30.80 11.45
CA GLU A 427 -17.57 -31.51 11.44
C GLU A 427 -18.62 -30.82 12.32
N TRP A 428 -18.22 -29.87 13.18
CA TRP A 428 -19.14 -29.17 14.09
C TRP A 428 -20.00 -28.14 13.37
N ASP A 429 -21.21 -27.95 13.86
CA ASP A 429 -22.06 -26.84 13.41
C ASP A 429 -21.57 -25.49 13.97
N GLU A 430 -22.12 -24.38 13.47
CA GLU A 430 -21.68 -23.03 13.86
C GLU A 430 -21.88 -22.75 15.35
N ALA A 431 -22.94 -23.27 15.98
CA ALA A 431 -23.23 -23.05 17.39
C ALA A 431 -22.22 -23.81 18.28
N GLU A 432 -21.88 -25.03 17.89
CA GLU A 432 -20.85 -25.85 18.55
C GLU A 432 -19.47 -25.18 18.45
N ARG A 433 -19.12 -24.68 17.27
CA ARG A 433 -17.87 -23.94 17.02
C ARG A 433 -17.77 -22.72 17.93
N GLU A 434 -18.77 -21.86 17.92
CA GLU A 434 -18.79 -20.66 18.76
C GLU A 434 -18.72 -21.00 20.25
N ALA A 435 -19.50 -21.94 20.73
CA ALA A 435 -19.52 -22.34 22.14
C ALA A 435 -18.14 -22.81 22.60
N TRP A 436 -17.47 -23.63 21.80
CA TRP A 436 -16.12 -24.11 22.10
C TRP A 436 -15.08 -22.99 22.06
N LEU A 437 -15.10 -22.16 20.99
CA LEU A 437 -14.18 -21.04 20.85
C LEU A 437 -14.32 -20.03 21.99
N GLU A 438 -15.55 -19.61 22.35
CA GLU A 438 -15.77 -18.70 23.47
C GLU A 438 -15.31 -19.29 24.83
N LYS A 439 -15.49 -20.57 25.02
CA LYS A 439 -14.99 -21.27 26.21
C LYS A 439 -13.46 -21.24 26.30
N GLU A 440 -12.78 -21.56 25.19
CA GLU A 440 -11.32 -21.61 25.18
C GLU A 440 -10.71 -20.20 25.21
N LEU A 441 -11.34 -19.18 24.58
CA LEU A 441 -10.91 -17.78 24.67
C LEU A 441 -10.91 -17.22 26.09
N ARG A 442 -11.77 -17.74 26.98
CA ARG A 442 -11.78 -17.41 28.42
C ARG A 442 -10.79 -18.22 29.23
N SER A 443 -10.30 -19.33 28.71
CA SER A 443 -9.32 -20.19 29.37
C SER A 443 -7.93 -19.55 29.33
N LYS A 444 -7.11 -19.83 30.33
CA LYS A 444 -5.69 -19.40 30.39
C LYS A 444 -4.72 -20.50 30.03
N ARG A 445 -5.22 -21.74 29.85
CA ARG A 445 -4.37 -22.88 29.51
C ARG A 445 -3.92 -22.82 28.05
N PRO A 446 -2.70 -23.27 27.74
CA PRO A 446 -2.30 -23.50 26.36
C PRO A 446 -3.09 -24.68 25.76
N LEU A 447 -3.36 -24.63 24.46
CA LEU A 447 -4.02 -25.72 23.71
C LEU A 447 -2.99 -26.69 23.11
N LEU A 448 -1.83 -26.18 22.75
CA LEU A 448 -0.72 -26.91 22.14
C LEU A 448 0.55 -26.79 23.02
N PRO A 449 1.47 -27.77 22.98
CA PRO A 449 2.78 -27.64 23.60
C PRO A 449 3.63 -26.60 22.84
N ALA A 450 4.60 -25.99 23.54
CA ALA A 450 5.54 -25.03 22.92
C ALA A 450 6.35 -25.67 21.79
N ASP A 451 6.79 -26.92 21.97
CA ASP A 451 7.39 -27.74 20.92
C ASP A 451 6.31 -28.55 20.19
N LEU A 452 5.98 -28.11 18.98
CA LEU A 452 4.96 -28.75 18.13
C LEU A 452 5.37 -30.18 17.67
N ASN A 453 6.64 -30.56 17.81
CA ASN A 453 7.05 -31.92 17.49
C ASN A 453 6.54 -32.94 18.55
N LEU A 454 6.07 -32.46 19.69
CA LEU A 454 5.44 -33.27 20.72
C LEU A 454 3.96 -33.56 20.44
N VAL A 455 3.38 -33.00 19.40
CA VAL A 455 2.01 -33.27 19.00
C VAL A 455 1.97 -34.57 18.21
N GLU A 456 1.34 -35.58 18.77
CA GLU A 456 1.24 -36.93 18.19
C GLU A 456 0.33 -36.96 16.95
N THR A 457 -0.63 -36.06 16.85
CA THR A 457 -1.47 -35.87 15.65
C THR A 457 -0.64 -35.39 14.47
N ALA A 458 -0.77 -36.03 13.33
CA ALA A 458 -0.05 -35.64 12.12
C ALA A 458 -0.43 -34.22 11.65
N MET A 459 0.47 -33.27 11.81
CA MET A 459 0.30 -31.91 11.28
C MET A 459 0.74 -31.86 9.83
N SER A 460 -0.14 -31.38 8.95
CA SER A 460 0.25 -31.06 7.58
C SER A 460 1.26 -29.90 7.55
N ALA A 461 1.95 -29.74 6.42
CA ALA A 461 2.86 -28.62 6.22
C ALA A 461 2.12 -27.27 6.30
N GLU A 462 0.88 -27.24 5.81
CA GLU A 462 0.01 -26.07 5.80
C GLU A 462 -0.44 -25.66 7.20
N VAL A 463 -0.81 -26.65 8.04
CA VAL A 463 -1.17 -26.42 9.46
C VAL A 463 0.02 -25.85 10.22
N ARG A 464 1.22 -26.45 10.04
CA ARG A 464 2.45 -25.97 10.66
C ARG A 464 2.81 -24.55 10.24
N GLU A 465 2.75 -24.27 8.94
CA GLU A 465 3.02 -22.94 8.38
C GLU A 465 2.04 -21.88 8.93
N THR A 466 0.76 -22.24 9.07
CA THR A 466 -0.25 -21.35 9.65
C THR A 466 0.05 -21.04 11.13
N LEU A 467 0.42 -22.04 11.93
CA LEU A 467 0.84 -21.85 13.33
C LEU A 467 2.12 -21.00 13.44
N ASP A 468 3.12 -21.24 12.59
CA ASP A 468 4.35 -20.44 12.55
C ASP A 468 4.08 -19.00 12.12
N THR A 469 3.07 -18.78 11.27
CA THR A 469 2.57 -17.44 10.94
C THR A 469 2.03 -16.73 12.18
N PHE A 470 1.18 -17.38 13.00
CA PHE A 470 0.66 -16.77 14.23
C PHE A 470 1.77 -16.50 15.25
N ARG A 471 2.79 -17.35 15.34
CA ARG A 471 3.99 -17.11 16.17
C ARG A 471 4.77 -15.88 15.69
N THR A 472 4.94 -15.75 14.37
CA THR A 472 5.57 -14.56 13.76
C THR A 472 4.77 -13.29 14.05
N ILE A 473 3.44 -13.36 14.02
CA ILE A 473 2.54 -12.26 14.39
C ILE A 473 2.77 -11.88 15.85
N ALA A 474 2.71 -12.83 16.76
CA ALA A 474 2.86 -12.60 18.21
C ALA A 474 4.22 -11.98 18.58
N ALA A 475 5.28 -12.33 17.83
CA ALA A 475 6.63 -11.76 18.02
C ALA A 475 6.82 -10.37 17.40
N ASN A 476 5.91 -9.88 16.55
CA ASN A 476 6.10 -8.64 15.77
C ASN A 476 4.84 -7.75 15.71
N THR A 477 3.97 -7.78 16.71
CA THR A 477 2.66 -7.07 16.70
C THR A 477 2.77 -5.58 16.39
N ASP A 478 3.83 -4.90 16.86
CA ASP A 478 4.05 -3.46 16.62
C ASP A 478 4.31 -3.10 15.16
N SER A 479 4.79 -4.08 14.38
CA SER A 479 5.08 -3.92 12.94
C SER A 479 3.90 -4.28 12.05
N LEU A 480 2.82 -4.79 12.63
CA LEU A 480 1.67 -5.32 11.91
C LEU A 480 0.45 -4.39 12.03
N GLY A 481 -0.45 -4.50 11.06
CA GLY A 481 -1.69 -3.73 10.99
C GLY A 481 -2.89 -4.53 11.47
N ALA A 482 -3.66 -5.07 10.54
CA ALA A 482 -4.82 -5.91 10.81
C ALA A 482 -4.59 -7.35 10.33
N TYR A 483 -5.36 -8.28 10.91
CA TYR A 483 -5.52 -9.63 10.40
C TYR A 483 -6.82 -9.71 9.59
N VAL A 484 -6.72 -9.90 8.30
CA VAL A 484 -7.87 -10.00 7.39
C VAL A 484 -8.18 -11.46 7.10
N ILE A 485 -9.44 -11.84 7.27
CA ILE A 485 -9.91 -13.21 6.99
C ILE A 485 -10.63 -13.17 5.63
N SER A 486 -10.02 -13.77 4.59
CA SER A 486 -10.71 -13.97 3.32
C SER A 486 -11.69 -15.15 3.41
N MET A 487 -12.75 -15.10 2.62
CA MET A 487 -13.84 -16.08 2.64
C MET A 487 -14.50 -16.21 4.04
N ALA A 488 -14.56 -15.12 4.80
CA ALA A 488 -15.26 -15.10 6.08
C ALA A 488 -16.78 -15.18 5.85
N THR A 489 -17.43 -16.16 6.49
CA THR A 489 -18.87 -16.43 6.31
C THR A 489 -19.62 -16.47 7.64
N SER A 490 -18.91 -16.59 8.76
CA SER A 490 -19.48 -16.88 10.06
C SER A 490 -18.77 -16.16 11.20
N ALA A 491 -19.40 -16.12 12.38
CA ALA A 491 -18.84 -15.55 13.59
C ALA A 491 -17.65 -16.38 14.11
N SER A 492 -17.74 -17.70 13.96
CA SER A 492 -16.66 -18.62 14.36
C SER A 492 -15.34 -18.36 13.62
N ASP A 493 -15.36 -17.85 12.36
CA ASP A 493 -14.15 -17.51 11.61
C ASP A 493 -13.32 -16.41 12.32
N VAL A 494 -14.00 -15.41 12.88
CA VAL A 494 -13.35 -14.34 13.64
C VAL A 494 -12.83 -14.83 14.99
N LEU A 495 -13.66 -15.59 15.73
CA LEU A 495 -13.28 -16.14 17.02
C LEU A 495 -12.11 -17.13 16.91
N ALA A 496 -12.02 -17.87 15.81
CA ALA A 496 -10.92 -18.79 15.51
C ALA A 496 -9.57 -18.05 15.45
N VAL A 497 -9.52 -16.93 14.74
CA VAL A 497 -8.31 -16.11 14.63
C VAL A 497 -7.93 -15.49 15.96
N GLU A 498 -8.90 -15.02 16.75
CA GLU A 498 -8.61 -14.50 18.10
C GLU A 498 -8.04 -15.59 19.02
N LEU A 499 -8.56 -16.81 18.93
CA LEU A 499 -8.04 -17.95 19.69
C LEU A 499 -6.60 -18.30 19.28
N LEU A 500 -6.32 -18.33 17.98
CA LEU A 500 -4.98 -18.63 17.44
C LEU A 500 -3.96 -17.53 17.78
N GLN A 501 -4.35 -16.26 17.77
CA GLN A 501 -3.50 -15.16 18.24
C GLN A 501 -3.15 -15.32 19.74
N ARG A 502 -4.16 -15.60 20.58
CA ARG A 502 -3.94 -15.85 22.00
C ARG A 502 -2.99 -17.03 22.24
N GLU A 503 -3.21 -18.12 21.54
CA GLU A 503 -2.40 -19.32 21.66
C GLU A 503 -0.94 -19.06 21.27
N ALA A 504 -0.73 -18.37 20.16
CA ALA A 504 0.61 -18.00 19.70
C ALA A 504 1.33 -17.10 20.71
N ALA A 505 0.64 -16.13 21.31
CA ALA A 505 1.22 -15.25 22.34
C ALA A 505 1.67 -16.06 23.58
N ILE A 506 0.92 -17.08 23.97
CA ILE A 506 1.33 -17.99 25.05
C ILE A 506 2.60 -18.76 24.65
N GLN A 507 2.64 -19.29 23.43
CA GLN A 507 3.76 -20.10 22.93
C GLN A 507 5.07 -19.31 22.81
N VAL A 508 5.02 -18.03 22.41
CA VAL A 508 6.20 -17.16 22.33
C VAL A 508 6.57 -16.50 23.66
N GLY A 509 5.87 -16.82 24.75
CA GLY A 509 6.17 -16.32 26.09
C GLY A 509 5.67 -14.91 26.39
N THR A 510 4.74 -14.39 25.61
CA THR A 510 4.12 -13.05 25.78
C THR A 510 2.62 -13.12 26.04
N PRO A 511 2.15 -13.90 27.03
CA PRO A 511 0.72 -14.05 27.31
C PRO A 511 0.10 -12.69 27.68
N GLY A 512 -0.99 -12.33 26.98
CA GLY A 512 -1.67 -11.03 27.18
C GLY A 512 -1.08 -9.86 26.37
N ALA A 513 -0.09 -10.12 25.48
CA ALA A 513 0.35 -9.15 24.48
C ALA A 513 -0.83 -8.62 23.64
N PRO A 514 -0.73 -7.42 23.08
CA PRO A 514 -1.74 -6.91 22.15
C PRO A 514 -1.95 -7.87 20.97
N THR A 515 -3.21 -8.12 20.63
CA THR A 515 -3.58 -8.86 19.42
C THR A 515 -3.82 -7.89 18.24
N LEU A 516 -3.68 -8.37 17.02
CA LEU A 516 -4.08 -7.60 15.84
C LEU A 516 -5.61 -7.51 15.80
N ARG A 517 -6.10 -6.39 15.29
CA ARG A 517 -7.52 -6.26 14.96
C ARG A 517 -7.88 -7.29 13.88
N VAL A 518 -8.94 -8.04 14.10
CA VAL A 518 -9.44 -9.02 13.14
C VAL A 518 -10.51 -8.36 12.27
N ALA A 519 -10.29 -8.39 10.96
CA ALA A 519 -11.17 -7.82 9.95
C ALA A 519 -11.75 -8.93 9.07
N PRO A 520 -13.00 -9.36 9.26
CA PRO A 520 -13.65 -10.27 8.32
C PRO A 520 -13.82 -9.58 6.96
N LEU A 521 -13.50 -10.29 5.88
CA LEU A 521 -13.69 -9.84 4.50
C LEU A 521 -14.89 -10.58 3.89
N PHE A 522 -15.93 -9.82 3.59
CA PHE A 522 -17.14 -10.33 2.90
C PHE A 522 -16.98 -10.11 1.39
N GLU A 523 -16.89 -11.21 0.63
CA GLU A 523 -16.45 -11.21 -0.77
C GLU A 523 -17.56 -11.50 -1.77
N THR A 524 -18.43 -12.46 -1.50
CA THR A 524 -19.51 -12.84 -2.43
C THR A 524 -20.78 -12.04 -2.15
N LEU A 525 -21.75 -12.12 -3.08
CA LEU A 525 -23.06 -11.49 -2.88
C LEU A 525 -23.73 -11.98 -1.59
N ARG A 526 -23.69 -13.30 -1.35
CA ARG A 526 -24.25 -13.93 -0.17
C ARG A 526 -23.56 -13.48 1.13
N ASP A 527 -22.24 -13.32 1.09
CA ASP A 527 -21.49 -12.87 2.28
C ASP A 527 -21.87 -11.44 2.62
N LEU A 528 -22.04 -10.57 1.62
CA LEU A 528 -22.47 -9.18 1.79
C LEU A 528 -23.90 -9.10 2.38
N GLU A 529 -24.82 -9.93 1.91
CA GLU A 529 -26.18 -10.03 2.46
C GLU A 529 -26.16 -10.46 3.94
N ASN A 530 -25.26 -11.37 4.33
CA ASN A 530 -25.16 -11.91 5.69
C ASN A 530 -24.22 -11.12 6.62
N ALA A 531 -23.45 -10.15 6.10
CA ALA A 531 -22.40 -9.46 6.85
C ALA A 531 -22.91 -8.84 8.18
N SER A 532 -24.08 -8.23 8.16
CA SER A 532 -24.67 -7.62 9.37
C SER A 532 -25.09 -8.66 10.41
N ALA A 533 -25.61 -9.82 9.97
CA ALA A 533 -26.01 -10.89 10.87
C ALA A 533 -24.78 -11.52 11.57
N VAL A 534 -23.69 -11.74 10.84
CA VAL A 534 -22.41 -12.22 11.39
C VAL A 534 -21.88 -11.23 12.43
N MET A 535 -21.85 -9.94 12.10
CA MET A 535 -21.35 -8.91 13.03
C MET A 535 -22.24 -8.73 14.24
N GLN A 536 -23.58 -8.79 14.08
CA GLN A 536 -24.52 -8.74 15.20
C GLN A 536 -24.27 -9.91 16.16
N ARG A 537 -24.12 -11.14 15.63
CA ARG A 537 -23.85 -12.34 16.43
C ARG A 537 -22.53 -12.23 17.21
N LEU A 538 -21.48 -11.73 16.60
CA LEU A 538 -20.19 -11.46 17.27
C LEU A 538 -20.33 -10.44 18.41
N LEU A 539 -21.00 -9.32 18.17
CA LEU A 539 -21.14 -8.23 19.14
C LEU A 539 -22.08 -8.57 20.30
N ASP A 540 -23.08 -9.42 20.05
CA ASP A 540 -24.01 -9.95 21.07
C ASP A 540 -23.37 -11.09 21.88
N GLY A 541 -22.32 -11.74 21.32
CA GLY A 541 -21.55 -12.77 21.98
C GLY A 541 -20.94 -12.33 23.31
N ALA A 542 -20.85 -13.23 24.26
CA ALA A 542 -20.47 -12.88 25.62
C ALA A 542 -18.98 -12.52 25.80
N TRP A 543 -18.14 -12.76 24.78
CA TRP A 543 -16.70 -12.46 24.84
C TRP A 543 -16.28 -11.35 23.88
N TYR A 544 -16.65 -11.47 22.60
CA TYR A 544 -16.05 -10.63 21.53
C TYR A 544 -16.34 -9.14 21.68
N GLY A 545 -17.59 -8.77 21.94
CA GLY A 545 -17.96 -7.37 22.14
C GLY A 545 -17.21 -6.70 23.30
N GLN A 546 -16.93 -7.43 24.38
CA GLN A 546 -16.10 -6.94 25.49
C GLN A 546 -14.63 -6.82 25.09
N HIS A 547 -14.10 -7.80 24.34
CA HIS A 547 -12.73 -7.80 23.83
C HIS A 547 -12.45 -6.59 22.96
N VAL A 548 -13.29 -6.33 21.95
CA VAL A 548 -13.14 -5.17 21.05
C VAL A 548 -13.15 -3.85 21.83
N ARG A 549 -14.07 -3.69 22.78
CA ARG A 549 -14.14 -2.48 23.64
C ARG A 549 -12.90 -2.31 24.52
N ALA A 550 -12.41 -3.39 25.11
CA ALA A 550 -11.30 -3.34 26.07
C ALA A 550 -9.91 -3.26 25.40
N LYS A 551 -9.72 -3.96 24.26
CA LYS A 551 -8.39 -4.15 23.65
C LYS A 551 -8.20 -3.34 22.36
N HIS A 552 -9.27 -3.06 21.61
CA HIS A 552 -9.23 -2.35 20.34
C HIS A 552 -9.88 -0.97 20.35
N GLY A 553 -10.04 -0.35 21.55
CA GLY A 553 -10.58 1.00 21.72
C GLY A 553 -12.00 1.15 21.14
N ALA A 554 -12.84 0.13 21.32
CA ALA A 554 -14.19 0.06 20.77
C ALA A 554 -14.25 0.28 19.23
N THR A 555 -13.22 -0.13 18.49
CA THR A 555 -13.18 -0.01 17.03
C THR A 555 -13.22 -1.38 16.38
N GLN A 556 -14.20 -1.61 15.51
CA GLN A 556 -14.31 -2.80 14.66
C GLN A 556 -13.95 -2.46 13.22
N GLU A 557 -13.15 -3.29 12.61
CA GLU A 557 -12.82 -3.19 11.19
C GLU A 557 -13.52 -4.30 10.41
N VAL A 558 -14.13 -3.96 9.27
CA VAL A 558 -14.79 -4.91 8.36
C VAL A 558 -14.33 -4.59 6.94
N MET A 559 -13.84 -5.60 6.22
CA MET A 559 -13.41 -5.43 4.84
C MET A 559 -14.51 -5.85 3.86
N LEU A 560 -14.65 -5.07 2.79
CA LEU A 560 -15.63 -5.28 1.73
C LEU A 560 -14.92 -5.64 0.41
N GLY A 561 -15.29 -6.78 -0.18
CA GLY A 561 -14.73 -7.32 -1.41
C GLY A 561 -15.43 -6.82 -2.66
N TYR A 562 -14.78 -5.99 -3.45
CA TYR A 562 -15.31 -5.41 -4.69
C TYR A 562 -15.06 -6.28 -5.93
N SER A 563 -13.92 -6.96 -5.97
CA SER A 563 -13.50 -7.75 -7.14
C SER A 563 -14.26 -9.06 -7.23
N ASP A 564 -14.36 -9.78 -6.12
CA ASP A 564 -14.96 -11.10 -6.07
C ASP A 564 -16.48 -10.99 -6.14
N SER A 565 -17.12 -10.00 -5.49
CA SER A 565 -18.54 -9.71 -5.65
C SER A 565 -18.90 -9.31 -7.09
N GLY A 566 -18.07 -8.49 -7.74
CA GLY A 566 -18.26 -8.13 -9.15
C GLY A 566 -18.11 -9.31 -10.10
N LYS A 567 -17.20 -10.26 -9.79
CA LYS A 567 -17.03 -11.50 -10.53
C LYS A 567 -18.22 -12.46 -10.33
N ASP A 568 -18.80 -12.49 -9.11
CA ASP A 568 -19.93 -13.37 -8.76
C ASP A 568 -21.27 -12.90 -9.35
N ALA A 569 -21.54 -11.59 -9.33
CA ALA A 569 -22.87 -11.06 -9.62
C ALA A 569 -22.94 -10.00 -10.73
N GLY A 570 -21.82 -9.61 -11.29
CA GLY A 570 -21.73 -8.45 -12.19
C GLY A 570 -21.70 -7.12 -11.44
N ARG A 571 -21.37 -6.06 -12.14
CA ARG A 571 -21.01 -4.76 -11.54
C ARG A 571 -22.14 -4.08 -10.79
N LEU A 572 -23.34 -4.02 -11.39
CA LEU A 572 -24.47 -3.27 -10.82
C LEU A 572 -24.95 -3.91 -9.51
N ALA A 573 -25.14 -5.24 -9.54
CA ALA A 573 -25.58 -6.01 -8.38
C ALA A 573 -24.56 -5.94 -7.25
N ALA A 574 -23.26 -6.12 -7.55
CA ALA A 574 -22.21 -6.00 -6.55
C ALA A 574 -22.16 -4.61 -5.91
N ALA A 575 -22.29 -3.53 -6.70
CA ALA A 575 -22.29 -2.16 -6.18
C ALA A 575 -23.46 -1.92 -5.22
N TRP A 576 -24.64 -2.43 -5.56
CA TRP A 576 -25.84 -2.26 -4.75
C TRP A 576 -25.78 -3.06 -3.44
N GLU A 577 -25.35 -4.32 -3.49
CA GLU A 577 -25.18 -5.12 -2.26
C GLU A 577 -24.10 -4.55 -1.35
N LEU A 578 -22.98 -4.05 -1.90
CA LEU A 578 -21.96 -3.33 -1.13
C LEU A 578 -22.53 -2.09 -0.44
N TYR A 579 -23.43 -1.35 -1.09
CA TYR A 579 -24.08 -0.19 -0.49
C TYR A 579 -24.98 -0.60 0.68
N LYS A 580 -25.86 -1.60 0.48
CA LYS A 580 -26.77 -2.12 1.53
C LYS A 580 -26.01 -2.74 2.71
N ALA A 581 -24.96 -3.50 2.43
CA ALA A 581 -24.10 -4.10 3.47
C ALA A 581 -23.47 -3.03 4.36
N GLN A 582 -22.99 -1.93 3.79
CA GLN A 582 -22.43 -0.81 4.57
C GLN A 582 -23.46 -0.19 5.50
N GLU A 583 -24.68 0.11 5.00
CA GLU A 583 -25.78 0.68 5.82
C GLU A 583 -26.12 -0.24 7.01
N SER A 584 -26.27 -1.54 6.73
CA SER A 584 -26.61 -2.52 7.76
C SER A 584 -25.50 -2.70 8.80
N LEU A 585 -24.23 -2.73 8.36
CA LEU A 585 -23.06 -2.81 9.25
C LEU A 585 -22.94 -1.57 10.15
N VAL A 586 -23.19 -0.36 9.62
CA VAL A 586 -23.21 0.88 10.41
C VAL A 586 -24.26 0.77 11.53
N SER A 587 -25.47 0.33 11.19
CA SER A 587 -26.56 0.16 12.17
C SER A 587 -26.20 -0.86 13.26
N VAL A 588 -25.64 -2.01 12.89
CA VAL A 588 -25.24 -3.08 13.83
C VAL A 588 -24.13 -2.60 14.76
N CYS A 589 -23.08 -1.99 14.23
CA CYS A 589 -21.97 -1.51 15.04
C CYS A 589 -22.37 -0.37 15.99
N LYS A 590 -23.24 0.56 15.53
CA LYS A 590 -23.81 1.62 16.38
C LYS A 590 -24.58 1.01 17.55
N LYS A 591 -25.44 0.02 17.31
CA LYS A 591 -26.19 -0.71 18.36
C LYS A 591 -25.26 -1.45 19.32
N GLY A 592 -24.20 -2.08 18.80
CA GLY A 592 -23.18 -2.79 19.59
C GLY A 592 -22.23 -1.88 20.37
N GLY A 593 -22.35 -0.56 20.22
CA GLY A 593 -21.49 0.43 20.91
C GLY A 593 -20.04 0.39 20.47
N VAL A 594 -19.78 0.05 19.18
CA VAL A 594 -18.46 0.04 18.58
C VAL A 594 -18.39 0.97 17.36
N HIS A 595 -17.25 1.61 17.17
CA HIS A 595 -16.95 2.43 16.00
C HIS A 595 -16.56 1.55 14.83
N LEU A 596 -17.31 1.62 13.73
CA LEU A 596 -17.00 0.86 12.51
C LEU A 596 -15.95 1.58 11.66
N THR A 597 -14.92 0.87 11.26
CA THR A 597 -14.00 1.28 10.18
C THR A 597 -14.19 0.34 9.00
N LEU A 598 -14.71 0.86 7.91
CA LEU A 598 -14.83 0.08 6.67
C LEU A 598 -13.51 0.10 5.91
N PHE A 599 -13.07 -1.12 5.55
CA PHE A 599 -11.91 -1.33 4.73
C PHE A 599 -12.35 -1.68 3.30
N HIS A 600 -12.20 -0.72 2.39
CA HIS A 600 -12.64 -0.86 1.01
C HIS A 600 -11.56 -1.57 0.17
N GLY A 601 -11.78 -2.84 -0.11
CA GLY A 601 -10.97 -3.61 -1.04
C GLY A 601 -11.24 -3.21 -2.49
N ARG A 602 -11.07 -1.92 -2.83
CA ARG A 602 -11.32 -1.44 -4.19
C ARG A 602 -10.47 -2.20 -5.17
N GLY A 603 -11.13 -2.97 -5.99
CA GLY A 603 -10.55 -3.78 -7.04
C GLY A 603 -11.58 -4.04 -8.13
N GLY A 604 -11.10 -4.58 -9.26
CA GLY A 604 -11.94 -4.70 -10.45
C GLY A 604 -11.90 -3.43 -11.28
N SER A 605 -12.33 -3.52 -12.54
CA SER A 605 -12.20 -2.46 -13.55
C SER A 605 -12.82 -1.11 -13.17
N VAL A 606 -13.61 -1.07 -12.10
CA VAL A 606 -14.32 0.11 -11.65
C VAL A 606 -13.69 0.69 -10.39
N GLY A 607 -13.11 1.87 -10.52
CA GLY A 607 -12.33 2.54 -9.47
C GLY A 607 -10.82 2.33 -9.61
N ARG A 608 -10.37 1.38 -10.43
CA ARG A 608 -8.99 1.28 -10.88
C ARG A 608 -8.79 2.17 -12.13
N GLY A 609 -7.58 2.64 -12.33
CA GLY A 609 -7.22 3.39 -13.54
C GLY A 609 -7.71 4.83 -13.62
N GLY A 610 -8.05 5.48 -12.49
CA GLY A 610 -8.26 6.93 -12.45
C GLY A 610 -9.71 7.40 -12.26
N GLY A 611 -10.60 6.58 -11.72
CA GLY A 611 -11.91 7.06 -11.26
C GLY A 611 -11.75 8.14 -10.17
N PRO A 612 -12.64 9.14 -10.09
CA PRO A 612 -12.51 10.26 -9.15
C PRO A 612 -12.66 9.78 -7.71
N THR A 613 -11.54 9.65 -6.99
CA THR A 613 -11.49 9.21 -5.60
C THR A 613 -12.41 10.02 -4.69
N PHE A 614 -12.49 11.35 -4.92
CA PHE A 614 -13.36 12.24 -4.17
C PHE A 614 -14.83 11.82 -4.25
N LEU A 615 -15.38 11.67 -5.46
CA LEU A 615 -16.78 11.28 -5.68
C LEU A 615 -17.05 9.87 -5.13
N ALA A 616 -16.11 8.97 -5.26
CA ALA A 616 -16.25 7.62 -4.75
C ALA A 616 -16.33 7.57 -3.21
N ILE A 617 -15.69 8.48 -2.48
CA ILE A 617 -15.84 8.60 -1.03
C ILE A 617 -17.17 9.25 -0.69
N GLN A 618 -17.55 10.32 -1.41
CA GLN A 618 -18.81 11.04 -1.18
C GLN A 618 -20.07 10.22 -1.51
N SER A 619 -19.93 9.19 -2.34
CA SER A 619 -21.04 8.31 -2.74
C SER A 619 -21.29 7.13 -1.80
N GLN A 620 -20.53 7.01 -0.72
CA GLN A 620 -20.75 5.98 0.29
C GLN A 620 -22.02 6.29 1.11
N PRO A 621 -22.67 5.28 1.70
CA PRO A 621 -23.83 5.50 2.55
C PRO A 621 -23.52 6.45 3.72
N PRO A 622 -24.49 7.25 4.17
CA PRO A 622 -24.32 8.07 5.37
C PRO A 622 -23.87 7.25 6.58
N GLY A 623 -22.94 7.78 7.35
CA GLY A 623 -22.38 7.09 8.51
C GLY A 623 -21.34 6.01 8.25
N SER A 624 -21.10 5.63 6.99
CA SER A 624 -20.08 4.63 6.64
C SER A 624 -18.65 5.19 6.63
N VAL A 625 -18.52 6.53 6.57
CA VAL A 625 -17.24 7.26 6.60
C VAL A 625 -17.27 8.28 7.75
N LEU A 626 -17.24 7.79 9.00
CA LEU A 626 -17.25 8.64 10.21
C LEU A 626 -15.83 8.99 10.67
N GLY A 627 -15.17 9.91 9.94
CA GLY A 627 -13.80 10.34 10.27
C GLY A 627 -12.72 9.27 10.04
N SER A 628 -13.10 8.06 9.65
CA SER A 628 -12.17 6.97 9.31
C SER A 628 -12.47 6.41 7.93
N LEU A 629 -11.42 6.10 7.20
CA LEU A 629 -11.49 5.44 5.88
C LEU A 629 -10.26 4.58 5.71
N ARG A 630 -10.46 3.30 5.40
CA ARG A 630 -9.37 2.40 5.01
C ARG A 630 -9.61 1.89 3.60
N VAL A 631 -8.60 1.99 2.73
CA VAL A 631 -8.77 1.66 1.31
C VAL A 631 -7.50 1.05 0.73
N THR A 632 -7.66 -0.01 -0.07
CA THR A 632 -6.55 -0.53 -0.87
C THR A 632 -6.28 0.38 -2.07
N GLU A 633 -4.99 0.64 -2.33
CA GLU A 633 -4.53 1.21 -3.59
C GLU A 633 -3.75 0.15 -4.35
N GLN A 634 -4.12 -0.06 -5.61
CA GLN A 634 -3.56 -1.12 -6.43
C GLN A 634 -2.20 -0.74 -7.01
N GLY A 635 -1.31 -1.74 -7.16
CA GLY A 635 0.07 -1.54 -7.58
C GLY A 635 0.27 -0.72 -8.84
N GLU A 636 -0.61 -0.87 -9.85
CA GLU A 636 -0.54 -0.10 -11.10
C GLU A 636 -0.83 1.40 -10.91
N MET A 637 -1.59 1.73 -9.86
CA MET A 637 -1.94 3.13 -9.56
C MET A 637 -1.00 3.78 -8.54
N ILE A 638 -0.26 2.98 -7.77
CA ILE A 638 0.62 3.49 -6.72
C ILE A 638 1.64 4.47 -7.30
N GLN A 639 2.31 4.08 -8.39
CA GLN A 639 3.30 4.95 -9.05
C GLN A 639 2.66 6.22 -9.61
N ALA A 640 1.47 6.13 -10.20
CA ALA A 640 0.77 7.27 -10.79
C ALA A 640 0.26 8.27 -9.74
N LYS A 641 -0.18 7.77 -8.57
CA LYS A 641 -0.74 8.59 -7.49
C LYS A 641 0.30 9.05 -6.47
N PHE A 642 1.31 8.22 -6.20
CA PHE A 642 2.25 8.43 -5.11
C PHE A 642 3.72 8.42 -5.52
N GLY A 643 4.05 8.19 -6.79
CA GLY A 643 5.45 8.14 -7.26
C GLY A 643 6.15 9.49 -7.37
N ILE A 644 5.40 10.61 -7.36
CA ILE A 644 5.92 11.98 -7.38
C ILE A 644 5.37 12.73 -6.18
N ALA A 645 6.23 13.34 -5.36
CA ALA A 645 5.86 13.96 -4.10
C ALA A 645 4.76 15.04 -4.20
N SER A 646 4.77 15.88 -5.25
CA SER A 646 3.72 16.88 -5.44
C SER A 646 2.36 16.25 -5.79
N VAL A 647 2.36 15.18 -6.59
CA VAL A 647 1.14 14.43 -6.92
C VAL A 647 0.64 13.69 -5.67
N ALA A 648 1.55 13.09 -4.89
CA ALA A 648 1.22 12.43 -3.64
C ALA A 648 0.56 13.40 -2.63
N CYS A 649 1.09 14.62 -2.48
CA CYS A 649 0.44 15.66 -1.65
C CYS A 649 -1.00 15.90 -2.11
N ARG A 650 -1.23 16.09 -3.41
CA ARG A 650 -2.57 16.31 -3.95
C ARG A 650 -3.51 15.11 -3.71
N GLN A 651 -3.00 13.88 -3.84
CA GLN A 651 -3.80 12.70 -3.53
C GLN A 651 -4.18 12.65 -2.04
N MET A 652 -3.23 12.94 -1.13
CA MET A 652 -3.53 13.01 0.30
C MET A 652 -4.59 14.09 0.62
N GLU A 653 -4.52 15.25 -0.02
CA GLU A 653 -5.55 16.30 0.09
C GLU A 653 -6.93 15.79 -0.37
N ILE A 654 -7.01 15.06 -1.49
CA ILE A 654 -8.26 14.51 -2.02
C ILE A 654 -8.86 13.50 -1.04
N PHE A 655 -8.06 12.56 -0.51
CA PHE A 655 -8.55 11.57 0.44
C PHE A 655 -9.04 12.22 1.73
N THR A 656 -8.24 13.10 2.31
CA THR A 656 -8.58 13.74 3.60
C THR A 656 -9.76 14.72 3.49
N SER A 657 -9.80 15.55 2.42
CA SER A 657 -10.92 16.47 2.22
C SER A 657 -12.24 15.75 1.92
N ALA A 658 -12.20 14.68 1.11
CA ALA A 658 -13.39 13.88 0.83
C ALA A 658 -13.92 13.19 2.10
N THR A 659 -13.02 12.59 2.90
CA THR A 659 -13.40 11.97 4.18
C THR A 659 -13.95 12.99 5.18
N LEU A 660 -13.32 14.16 5.29
CA LEU A 660 -13.78 15.24 6.13
C LEU A 660 -15.19 15.70 5.72
N LEU A 661 -15.40 15.93 4.43
CA LEU A 661 -16.70 16.37 3.93
C LEU A 661 -17.78 15.31 4.13
N ALA A 662 -17.49 14.03 3.87
CA ALA A 662 -18.43 12.93 4.13
C ALA A 662 -18.82 12.86 5.62
N ASN A 663 -17.86 13.06 6.53
CA ASN A 663 -18.11 13.09 7.96
C ASN A 663 -19.01 14.28 8.39
N LEU A 664 -18.76 15.46 7.81
CA LEU A 664 -19.44 16.70 8.18
C LEU A 664 -20.85 16.86 7.57
N THR A 665 -21.13 16.18 6.47
CA THR A 665 -22.44 16.16 5.82
C THR A 665 -23.39 15.12 6.42
N THR A 666 -22.89 14.22 7.26
CA THR A 666 -23.69 13.21 7.95
C THR A 666 -24.21 13.82 9.26
N SER A 667 -25.50 14.16 9.34
CA SER A 667 -26.16 14.51 10.61
C SER A 667 -26.55 13.25 11.38
N ASP A 668 -26.63 13.32 12.72
CA ASP A 668 -27.07 12.17 13.55
C ASP A 668 -28.47 11.69 13.15
N ASP A 669 -29.37 12.62 12.75
CA ASP A 669 -30.70 12.31 12.25
C ASP A 669 -30.69 11.58 10.90
N SER A 670 -29.62 11.73 10.09
CA SER A 670 -29.49 11.04 8.80
C SER A 670 -29.07 9.58 8.93
N LEU A 671 -28.59 9.16 10.09
CA LEU A 671 -28.19 7.77 10.36
C LEU A 671 -29.41 6.84 10.56
N ASP A 672 -30.55 7.38 10.95
CA ASP A 672 -31.77 6.63 11.27
C ASP A 672 -32.86 6.77 10.19
N THR A 673 -32.71 7.69 9.24
CA THR A 673 -33.64 7.87 8.10
C THR A 673 -32.97 7.43 6.80
N PRO A 674 -33.63 6.60 5.97
CA PRO A 674 -33.10 6.31 4.64
C PRO A 674 -32.93 7.62 3.86
N SER A 675 -31.71 8.03 3.64
CA SER A 675 -31.40 9.28 2.90
C SER A 675 -31.84 9.24 1.43
N THR A 676 -32.40 8.11 1.00
CA THR A 676 -32.74 7.80 -0.38
C THR A 676 -34.23 7.47 -0.50
N LYS A 677 -34.89 7.97 -1.54
CA LYS A 677 -36.29 7.70 -1.83
C LYS A 677 -36.56 6.19 -1.87
N ALA A 678 -37.62 5.71 -1.20
CA ALA A 678 -37.97 4.29 -1.19
C ALA A 678 -38.22 3.73 -2.60
N SER A 679 -38.74 4.55 -3.51
CA SER A 679 -38.93 4.19 -4.92
C SER A 679 -37.62 3.92 -5.66
N TRP A 680 -36.58 4.71 -5.39
CA TRP A 680 -35.26 4.50 -5.99
C TRP A 680 -34.60 3.21 -5.49
N ARG A 681 -34.74 2.92 -4.20
CA ARG A 681 -34.23 1.67 -3.62
C ARG A 681 -34.92 0.46 -4.20
N ALA A 682 -36.23 0.48 -4.28
CA ALA A 682 -36.99 -0.60 -4.90
C ALA A 682 -36.61 -0.83 -6.38
N LEU A 683 -36.43 0.27 -7.13
CA LEU A 683 -35.96 0.19 -8.51
C LEU A 683 -34.53 -0.36 -8.62
N MET A 684 -33.62 0.04 -7.69
CA MET A 684 -32.28 -0.52 -7.65
C MET A 684 -32.26 -2.01 -7.32
N ASP A 685 -33.12 -2.48 -6.38
CA ASP A 685 -33.25 -3.92 -6.12
C ASP A 685 -33.69 -4.69 -7.37
N GLU A 686 -34.64 -4.17 -8.11
CA GLU A 686 -35.13 -4.78 -9.37
C GLU A 686 -34.03 -4.78 -10.44
N MET A 687 -33.38 -3.65 -10.69
CA MET A 687 -32.30 -3.54 -11.66
C MET A 687 -31.11 -4.42 -11.30
N SER A 688 -30.78 -4.51 -10.01
CA SER A 688 -29.73 -5.38 -9.48
C SER A 688 -30.02 -6.84 -9.77
N GLN A 689 -31.23 -7.31 -9.45
CA GLN A 689 -31.64 -8.69 -9.72
C GLN A 689 -31.60 -9.01 -11.22
N LYS A 690 -32.11 -8.12 -12.07
CA LYS A 690 -32.12 -8.30 -13.53
C LYS A 690 -30.70 -8.37 -14.10
N SER A 691 -29.85 -7.43 -13.69
CA SER A 691 -28.45 -7.37 -14.11
C SER A 691 -27.69 -8.63 -13.67
N CYS A 692 -27.87 -9.08 -12.42
CA CYS A 692 -27.29 -10.29 -11.90
C CYS A 692 -27.73 -11.54 -12.66
N ALA A 693 -29.02 -11.67 -12.92
CA ALA A 693 -29.56 -12.79 -13.68
C ALA A 693 -28.97 -12.86 -15.10
N LYS A 694 -28.87 -11.72 -15.80
CA LYS A 694 -28.25 -11.66 -17.13
C LYS A 694 -26.76 -12.03 -17.06
N TYR A 695 -26.02 -11.46 -16.11
CA TYR A 695 -24.60 -11.75 -15.93
C TYR A 695 -24.37 -13.24 -15.66
N ARG A 696 -25.07 -13.81 -14.67
CA ARG A 696 -24.91 -15.22 -14.29
C ARG A 696 -25.38 -16.17 -15.41
N GLY A 697 -26.43 -15.80 -16.13
CA GLY A 697 -26.93 -16.57 -17.31
C GLY A 697 -25.85 -16.72 -18.38
N VAL A 698 -25.09 -15.67 -18.65
CA VAL A 698 -23.99 -15.70 -19.64
C VAL A 698 -22.73 -16.35 -19.04
N VAL A 699 -22.27 -15.89 -17.90
CA VAL A 699 -20.93 -16.26 -17.39
C VAL A 699 -20.87 -17.66 -16.79
N PHE A 700 -21.94 -18.12 -16.15
CA PHE A 700 -21.96 -19.38 -15.42
C PHE A 700 -22.86 -20.45 -16.00
N GLN A 701 -23.80 -20.10 -16.88
CA GLN A 701 -24.81 -21.04 -17.40
C GLN A 701 -24.66 -21.33 -18.91
N ASP A 702 -24.03 -20.40 -19.68
CA ASP A 702 -23.78 -20.66 -21.12
C ASP A 702 -22.52 -21.54 -21.24
N GLU A 703 -22.71 -22.73 -21.84
CA GLU A 703 -21.63 -23.71 -22.04
C GLU A 703 -20.53 -23.24 -23.00
N ASN A 704 -20.85 -22.31 -23.90
CA ASN A 704 -19.90 -21.76 -24.86
C ASN A 704 -19.05 -20.64 -24.26
N PHE A 705 -19.41 -20.13 -23.06
CA PHE A 705 -18.75 -18.98 -22.48
C PHE A 705 -17.29 -19.24 -22.10
N ILE A 706 -16.99 -20.34 -21.42
CA ILE A 706 -15.62 -20.68 -21.02
C ILE A 706 -14.73 -20.94 -22.25
N PRO A 707 -15.12 -21.73 -23.25
CA PRO A 707 -14.38 -21.85 -24.50
C PRO A 707 -14.12 -20.50 -25.17
N TYR A 708 -15.15 -19.69 -25.38
CA TYR A 708 -15.03 -18.36 -25.95
C TYR A 708 -14.04 -17.48 -25.16
N PHE A 709 -14.17 -17.42 -23.85
CA PHE A 709 -13.27 -16.64 -23.00
C PHE A 709 -11.80 -17.08 -23.18
N THR A 710 -11.55 -18.39 -23.20
CA THR A 710 -10.18 -18.93 -23.36
C THR A 710 -9.63 -18.66 -24.76
N HIS A 711 -10.46 -18.77 -25.80
CA HIS A 711 -10.01 -18.57 -27.18
C HIS A 711 -9.89 -17.09 -27.53
N ALA A 712 -10.89 -16.26 -27.21
CA ALA A 712 -10.94 -14.84 -27.58
C ALA A 712 -10.09 -13.92 -26.68
N THR A 713 -9.42 -14.44 -25.66
CA THR A 713 -8.54 -13.66 -24.77
C THR A 713 -7.20 -14.37 -24.55
N PRO A 714 -6.16 -13.65 -24.05
CA PRO A 714 -4.87 -14.28 -23.71
C PRO A 714 -4.87 -14.92 -22.30
N GLU A 715 -6.02 -15.38 -21.77
CA GLU A 715 -6.13 -15.92 -20.39
C GLU A 715 -5.14 -17.05 -20.14
N ALA A 716 -5.06 -18.02 -21.05
CA ALA A 716 -4.18 -19.18 -20.93
C ALA A 716 -2.70 -18.81 -20.91
N GLU A 717 -2.34 -17.76 -21.63
CA GLU A 717 -0.99 -17.27 -21.75
C GLU A 717 -0.61 -16.38 -20.55
N LEU A 718 -1.55 -15.56 -20.03
CA LEU A 718 -1.37 -14.72 -18.85
C LEU A 718 -0.90 -15.53 -17.63
N GLY A 719 -1.44 -16.76 -17.46
CA GLY A 719 -1.04 -17.64 -16.37
C GLY A 719 0.41 -18.12 -16.42
N LYS A 720 1.05 -18.08 -17.61
CA LYS A 720 2.43 -18.53 -17.85
C LYS A 720 3.46 -17.40 -17.80
N LEU A 721 3.01 -16.17 -17.71
CA LEU A 721 3.89 -14.98 -17.73
C LEU A 721 4.49 -14.69 -16.35
N ASN A 722 5.67 -14.05 -16.35
CA ASN A 722 6.37 -13.60 -15.14
C ASN A 722 5.78 -12.30 -14.56
N ILE A 723 4.44 -12.26 -14.39
CA ILE A 723 3.72 -11.01 -14.10
C ILE A 723 3.64 -10.72 -12.59
N GLY A 724 3.69 -11.71 -11.72
CA GLY A 724 3.61 -11.53 -10.27
C GLY A 724 4.02 -12.79 -9.52
N SER A 725 4.16 -12.68 -8.19
CA SER A 725 4.52 -13.84 -7.35
C SER A 725 3.37 -14.86 -7.27
N ARG A 726 2.12 -14.41 -7.37
CA ARG A 726 0.89 -15.15 -7.14
C ARG A 726 0.47 -16.04 -8.32
N PRO A 727 -0.06 -17.26 -8.08
CA PRO A 727 -0.70 -18.07 -9.14
C PRO A 727 -1.97 -17.40 -9.70
N SER A 728 -2.28 -17.60 -10.98
CA SER A 728 -3.47 -17.03 -11.63
C SER A 728 -4.79 -17.73 -11.23
N ARG A 729 -4.73 -18.98 -10.78
CA ARG A 729 -5.88 -19.80 -10.36
C ARG A 729 -5.70 -20.32 -8.94
N ARG A 730 -6.81 -20.48 -8.19
CA ARG A 730 -6.81 -21.06 -6.85
C ARG A 730 -6.52 -22.57 -6.90
N LYS A 731 -7.12 -23.29 -7.86
CA LYS A 731 -6.87 -24.72 -8.10
C LYS A 731 -6.16 -24.92 -9.44
N ALA A 732 -5.02 -25.58 -9.43
CA ALA A 732 -4.26 -25.88 -10.64
C ALA A 732 -5.10 -26.79 -11.56
N GLY A 733 -5.14 -26.46 -12.87
CA GLY A 733 -5.84 -27.25 -13.89
C GLY A 733 -7.37 -27.06 -13.95
N SER A 734 -7.99 -26.32 -13.02
CA SER A 734 -9.43 -26.05 -13.10
C SER A 734 -9.77 -25.16 -14.29
N LYS A 735 -10.86 -25.48 -15.00
CA LYS A 735 -11.42 -24.66 -16.07
C LYS A 735 -12.58 -23.76 -15.60
N SER A 736 -12.95 -23.82 -14.31
CA SER A 736 -14.06 -23.04 -13.78
C SER A 736 -13.69 -21.55 -13.62
N VAL A 737 -14.63 -20.65 -13.95
CA VAL A 737 -14.53 -19.22 -13.65
C VAL A 737 -14.41 -18.99 -12.14
N LYS A 738 -15.03 -19.83 -11.31
CA LYS A 738 -14.99 -19.70 -9.84
C LYS A 738 -13.56 -19.81 -9.29
N ASP A 739 -12.74 -20.69 -9.87
CA ASP A 739 -11.35 -20.89 -9.45
C ASP A 739 -10.36 -19.88 -10.06
N LEU A 740 -10.79 -19.12 -11.07
CA LEU A 740 -9.98 -18.02 -11.63
C LEU A 740 -9.99 -16.85 -10.65
N ARG A 741 -8.84 -16.26 -10.39
CA ARG A 741 -8.75 -15.07 -9.55
C ARG A 741 -9.35 -13.85 -10.26
N ALA A 742 -9.88 -12.91 -9.46
CA ALA A 742 -10.56 -11.74 -10.00
C ALA A 742 -9.66 -10.86 -10.89
N ILE A 743 -8.37 -10.73 -10.55
CA ILE A 743 -7.43 -9.91 -11.34
C ILE A 743 -7.16 -10.54 -12.73
N PRO A 744 -6.71 -11.81 -12.87
CA PRO A 744 -6.58 -12.44 -14.18
C PRO A 744 -7.87 -12.44 -15.00
N TRP A 745 -9.02 -12.62 -14.34
CA TRP A 745 -10.34 -12.53 -14.96
C TRP A 745 -10.56 -11.19 -15.67
N ILE A 746 -10.44 -10.09 -14.94
CA ILE A 746 -10.68 -8.75 -15.49
C ILE A 746 -9.58 -8.36 -16.47
N PHE A 747 -8.32 -8.76 -16.19
CA PHE A 747 -7.18 -8.44 -17.02
C PHE A 747 -7.27 -9.05 -18.42
N ALA A 748 -7.72 -10.32 -18.54
CA ALA A 748 -7.92 -10.95 -19.83
C ALA A 748 -8.96 -10.22 -20.69
N TRP A 749 -10.08 -9.77 -20.11
CA TRP A 749 -11.09 -8.98 -20.79
C TRP A 749 -10.64 -7.57 -21.17
N THR A 750 -9.71 -7.01 -20.43
CA THR A 750 -9.11 -5.71 -20.78
C THR A 750 -8.26 -5.83 -22.05
N GLN A 751 -7.58 -6.96 -22.24
CA GLN A 751 -6.70 -7.20 -23.39
C GLN A 751 -7.46 -7.19 -24.72
N ASN A 752 -8.62 -7.81 -24.78
CA ASN A 752 -9.45 -7.84 -26.00
C ASN A 752 -10.45 -6.69 -26.11
N ARG A 753 -10.39 -5.70 -25.22
CA ARG A 753 -11.21 -4.48 -25.18
C ARG A 753 -12.72 -4.70 -25.01
N LEU A 754 -13.20 -5.92 -24.70
CA LEU A 754 -14.60 -6.14 -24.37
C LEU A 754 -14.94 -5.70 -22.95
N ILE A 755 -14.04 -5.86 -22.02
CA ILE A 755 -14.13 -5.48 -20.59
C ILE A 755 -15.48 -5.88 -19.97
N LEU A 756 -15.96 -7.04 -20.33
CA LEU A 756 -17.31 -7.60 -20.09
C LEU A 756 -17.81 -7.49 -18.64
N PRO A 757 -17.01 -7.81 -17.58
CA PRO A 757 -17.53 -7.84 -16.21
C PRO A 757 -18.01 -6.49 -15.68
N ALA A 758 -17.61 -5.40 -16.31
CA ALA A 758 -17.90 -4.05 -15.84
C ALA A 758 -19.24 -3.47 -16.30
N TRP A 759 -19.88 -4.08 -17.31
CA TRP A 759 -21.08 -3.52 -17.91
C TRP A 759 -22.18 -4.55 -18.22
N LEU A 760 -21.86 -5.86 -18.29
CA LEU A 760 -22.82 -6.88 -18.69
C LEU A 760 -24.04 -6.92 -17.77
N GLY A 761 -25.23 -6.84 -18.35
CA GLY A 761 -26.53 -6.83 -17.68
C GLY A 761 -27.05 -5.45 -17.28
N ILE A 762 -26.21 -4.38 -17.33
CA ILE A 762 -26.66 -3.02 -16.99
C ILE A 762 -27.59 -2.47 -18.07
N GLY A 763 -27.20 -2.64 -19.34
CA GLY A 763 -28.03 -2.22 -20.48
C GLY A 763 -29.40 -2.88 -20.51
N ASP A 764 -29.45 -4.19 -20.20
CA ASP A 764 -30.71 -4.97 -20.13
C ASP A 764 -31.60 -4.45 -18.98
N ALA A 765 -31.02 -4.15 -17.82
CA ALA A 765 -31.76 -3.59 -16.68
C ALA A 765 -32.34 -2.20 -17.00
N PHE A 766 -31.57 -1.33 -17.62
CA PHE A 766 -32.03 0.01 -18.03
C PHE A 766 -33.11 -0.06 -19.12
N GLU A 767 -32.96 -0.95 -20.10
CA GLU A 767 -33.94 -1.10 -21.17
C GLU A 767 -35.31 -1.52 -20.60
N GLU A 768 -35.32 -2.42 -19.61
CA GLU A 768 -36.59 -2.85 -18.98
C GLU A 768 -37.29 -1.72 -18.24
N VAL A 769 -36.54 -0.90 -17.50
CA VAL A 769 -37.07 0.29 -16.82
C VAL A 769 -37.59 1.32 -17.84
N MET A 770 -36.84 1.59 -18.90
CA MET A 770 -37.21 2.57 -19.94
C MET A 770 -38.42 2.15 -20.77
N ARG A 771 -38.83 0.87 -20.77
CA ARG A 771 -40.06 0.43 -21.39
C ARG A 771 -41.32 0.88 -20.65
N ARG A 772 -41.17 1.33 -19.41
CA ARG A 772 -42.26 1.81 -18.56
C ARG A 772 -42.47 3.31 -18.78
N GLU A 773 -43.71 3.75 -18.67
CA GLU A 773 -44.05 5.17 -18.71
C GLU A 773 -43.29 5.90 -17.58
N GLY A 774 -42.60 6.98 -17.91
CA GLY A 774 -41.77 7.74 -16.97
C GLY A 774 -40.49 7.05 -16.51
N GLY A 775 -40.14 5.87 -17.05
CA GLY A 775 -38.97 5.11 -16.60
C GLY A 775 -37.63 5.77 -16.90
N LEU A 776 -37.48 6.43 -18.07
CA LEU A 776 -36.25 7.16 -18.39
C LEU A 776 -36.10 8.41 -17.50
N GLU A 777 -37.16 9.13 -17.26
CA GLU A 777 -37.22 10.30 -16.39
C GLU A 777 -36.78 9.94 -14.96
N LEU A 778 -37.26 8.83 -14.44
CA LEU A 778 -36.89 8.33 -13.11
C LEU A 778 -35.42 7.95 -13.04
N LEU A 779 -34.87 7.28 -14.06
CA LEU A 779 -33.43 6.97 -14.13
C LEU A 779 -32.56 8.24 -14.18
N ARG A 780 -32.99 9.26 -14.90
CA ARG A 780 -32.32 10.58 -14.95
C ARG A 780 -32.37 11.29 -13.62
N GLU A 781 -33.53 11.31 -12.96
CA GLU A 781 -33.68 11.85 -11.61
C GLU A 781 -32.70 11.17 -10.62
N MET A 782 -32.63 9.85 -10.64
CA MET A 782 -31.66 9.09 -9.83
C MET A 782 -30.22 9.47 -10.17
N TYR A 783 -29.88 9.64 -11.44
CA TYR A 783 -28.54 10.05 -11.86
C TYR A 783 -28.19 11.47 -11.39
N GLU A 784 -29.13 12.39 -11.44
CA GLU A 784 -28.92 13.77 -11.04
C GLU A 784 -28.87 13.98 -9.53
N GLU A 785 -29.73 13.31 -8.79
CA GLU A 785 -29.94 13.56 -7.36
C GLU A 785 -29.27 12.56 -6.42
N TRP A 786 -28.98 11.31 -6.87
CA TRP A 786 -28.43 10.28 -6.00
C TRP A 786 -26.92 10.05 -6.26
N PRO A 787 -26.02 10.52 -5.36
CA PRO A 787 -24.56 10.41 -5.55
C PRO A 787 -24.07 8.98 -5.77
N PHE A 788 -24.65 7.98 -5.11
CA PHE A 788 -24.32 6.58 -5.30
C PHE A 788 -24.59 6.11 -6.74
N PHE A 789 -25.80 6.37 -7.24
CA PHE A 789 -26.19 5.97 -8.59
C PHE A 789 -25.33 6.70 -9.64
N ARG A 790 -25.20 8.02 -9.51
CA ARG A 790 -24.31 8.83 -10.36
C ARG A 790 -22.89 8.26 -10.42
N SER A 791 -22.25 8.07 -9.27
CA SER A 791 -20.90 7.57 -9.18
C SER A 791 -20.75 6.17 -9.80
N THR A 792 -21.75 5.31 -9.61
CA THR A 792 -21.74 3.96 -10.20
C THR A 792 -21.82 4.02 -11.72
N ILE A 793 -22.73 4.84 -12.27
CA ILE A 793 -22.91 4.96 -13.72
C ILE A 793 -21.74 5.69 -14.38
N ASP A 794 -21.18 6.75 -13.75
CA ASP A 794 -19.97 7.43 -14.24
C ASP A 794 -18.79 6.47 -14.38
N LEU A 795 -18.62 5.54 -13.43
CA LEU A 795 -17.57 4.53 -13.50
C LEU A 795 -17.84 3.50 -14.61
N VAL A 796 -19.08 3.11 -14.82
CA VAL A 796 -19.48 2.24 -15.94
C VAL A 796 -19.22 2.94 -17.26
N GLU A 797 -19.63 4.20 -17.41
CA GLU A 797 -19.43 5.03 -18.59
C GLU A 797 -17.93 5.16 -18.94
N LEU A 798 -17.09 5.33 -17.93
CA LEU A 798 -15.65 5.37 -18.08
C LEU A 798 -15.06 4.08 -18.67
N ILE A 799 -15.58 2.91 -18.23
CA ILE A 799 -15.15 1.63 -18.77
C ILE A 799 -15.69 1.42 -20.19
N LEU A 800 -16.93 1.79 -20.44
CA LEU A 800 -17.51 1.75 -21.79
C LEU A 800 -16.69 2.62 -22.78
N ALA A 801 -16.18 3.77 -22.33
CA ALA A 801 -15.29 4.62 -23.14
C ALA A 801 -13.95 3.95 -23.48
N LYS A 802 -13.51 2.96 -22.73
CA LYS A 802 -12.32 2.14 -23.00
C LYS A 802 -12.63 0.85 -23.78
N SER A 803 -13.88 0.42 -23.80
CA SER A 803 -14.30 -0.76 -24.54
C SER A 803 -14.39 -0.48 -26.04
N ASP A 804 -14.09 -1.49 -26.87
CA ASP A 804 -14.20 -1.38 -28.34
C ASP A 804 -14.62 -2.73 -28.94
N GLY A 805 -15.85 -2.80 -29.43
CA GLY A 805 -16.42 -4.01 -30.04
C GLY A 805 -15.73 -4.40 -31.36
N ARG A 806 -15.08 -3.45 -32.06
CA ARG A 806 -14.34 -3.75 -33.32
C ARG A 806 -13.03 -4.46 -33.02
N ILE A 807 -12.32 -4.02 -31.97
CA ILE A 807 -11.10 -4.70 -31.50
C ILE A 807 -11.46 -6.11 -31.01
N SER A 808 -12.52 -6.25 -30.17
CA SER A 808 -12.98 -7.57 -29.74
C SER A 808 -13.29 -8.50 -30.92
N LYS A 809 -13.96 -7.96 -31.97
CA LYS A 809 -14.23 -8.72 -33.19
C LYS A 809 -12.94 -9.14 -33.90
N ALA A 810 -11.92 -8.28 -33.96
CA ALA A 810 -10.64 -8.62 -34.58
C ALA A 810 -9.94 -9.80 -33.86
N TYR A 811 -10.05 -9.89 -32.53
CA TYR A 811 -9.55 -11.07 -31.79
C TYR A 811 -10.36 -12.33 -32.15
N GLU A 812 -11.69 -12.22 -32.25
CA GLU A 812 -12.54 -13.34 -32.66
C GLU A 812 -12.18 -13.83 -34.06
N ASP A 813 -12.08 -12.93 -35.03
CA ASP A 813 -11.77 -13.26 -36.44
C ASP A 813 -10.42 -14.00 -36.59
N VAL A 814 -9.49 -13.77 -35.68
CA VAL A 814 -8.14 -14.38 -35.71
C VAL A 814 -8.04 -15.65 -34.87
N LEU A 815 -8.78 -15.73 -33.77
CA LEU A 815 -8.52 -16.72 -32.70
C LEU A 815 -9.67 -17.73 -32.50
N VAL A 816 -10.91 -17.41 -32.91
CA VAL A 816 -12.10 -18.23 -32.66
C VAL A 816 -12.54 -18.88 -33.96
N THR A 817 -12.71 -20.22 -33.92
CA THR A 817 -13.13 -20.98 -35.09
C THR A 817 -14.53 -21.58 -34.97
N GLU A 818 -14.99 -21.79 -33.73
CA GLU A 818 -16.24 -22.46 -33.46
C GLU A 818 -17.46 -21.53 -33.69
N PRO A 819 -18.44 -21.95 -34.53
CA PRO A 819 -19.61 -21.12 -34.87
C PRO A 819 -20.44 -20.67 -33.63
N ALA A 820 -20.58 -21.54 -32.64
CA ALA A 820 -21.33 -21.23 -31.41
C ALA A 820 -20.64 -20.14 -30.56
N GLU A 821 -19.33 -20.18 -30.47
CA GLU A 821 -18.53 -19.15 -29.79
C GLU A 821 -18.58 -17.81 -30.53
N LEU A 822 -18.52 -17.83 -31.88
CA LEU A 822 -18.67 -16.63 -32.70
C LEU A 822 -20.06 -16.01 -32.57
N ALA A 823 -21.10 -16.83 -32.47
CA ALA A 823 -22.47 -16.37 -32.21
C ALA A 823 -22.59 -15.70 -30.84
N LEU A 824 -21.99 -16.30 -29.81
CA LEU A 824 -21.91 -15.69 -28.46
C LEU A 824 -21.17 -14.36 -28.49
N GLY A 825 -20.00 -14.29 -29.15
CA GLY A 825 -19.23 -13.06 -29.30
C GLY A 825 -20.02 -11.95 -29.98
N ALA A 826 -20.77 -12.27 -31.04
CA ALA A 826 -21.65 -11.33 -31.71
C ALA A 826 -22.76 -10.80 -30.80
N ALA A 827 -23.38 -11.68 -30.00
CA ALA A 827 -24.40 -11.32 -29.02
C ALA A 827 -23.84 -10.42 -27.91
N LEU A 828 -22.63 -10.70 -27.44
CA LEU A 828 -21.96 -9.86 -26.42
C LEU A 828 -21.61 -8.45 -26.96
N ARG A 829 -21.11 -8.33 -28.20
CA ARG A 829 -20.88 -7.02 -28.82
C ARG A 829 -22.17 -6.24 -29.06
N ALA A 830 -23.25 -6.89 -29.48
CA ALA A 830 -24.53 -6.22 -29.59
C ALA A 830 -25.07 -5.74 -28.23
N SER A 831 -24.85 -6.51 -27.16
CA SER A 831 -25.20 -6.10 -25.80
C SER A 831 -24.32 -4.93 -25.31
N LEU A 832 -23.04 -4.86 -25.71
CA LEU A 832 -22.17 -3.72 -25.42
C LEU A 832 -22.71 -2.42 -26.06
N GLU A 833 -23.05 -2.44 -27.34
CA GLU A 833 -23.59 -1.28 -28.05
C GLU A 833 -24.94 -0.83 -27.49
N ALA A 834 -25.81 -1.79 -27.13
CA ALA A 834 -27.08 -1.50 -26.45
C ALA A 834 -26.83 -0.85 -25.07
N THR A 835 -25.85 -1.35 -24.32
CA THR A 835 -25.48 -0.79 -23.01
C THR A 835 -24.94 0.65 -23.15
N ILE A 836 -24.06 0.92 -24.12
CA ILE A 836 -23.55 2.26 -24.42
C ILE A 836 -24.73 3.20 -24.71
N THR A 837 -25.63 2.80 -25.61
CA THR A 837 -26.79 3.59 -25.98
C THR A 837 -27.70 3.89 -24.78
N ASN A 838 -27.95 2.91 -23.92
CA ASN A 838 -28.83 3.08 -22.76
C ASN A 838 -28.18 3.92 -21.66
N VAL A 839 -26.88 3.77 -21.42
CA VAL A 839 -26.14 4.63 -20.48
C VAL A 839 -26.16 6.09 -20.94
N LEU A 840 -25.89 6.37 -22.21
CA LEU A 840 -25.96 7.74 -22.76
C LEU A 840 -27.37 8.36 -22.64
N LYS A 841 -28.45 7.57 -22.80
CA LYS A 841 -29.81 8.05 -22.57
C LYS A 841 -30.04 8.42 -21.12
N VAL A 842 -29.55 7.61 -20.17
CA VAL A 842 -29.73 7.85 -18.72
C VAL A 842 -28.90 9.05 -18.25
N THR A 843 -27.66 9.15 -18.68
CA THR A 843 -26.78 10.26 -18.29
C THR A 843 -27.11 11.58 -19.00
N GLY A 844 -27.81 11.52 -20.14
CA GLY A 844 -28.05 12.66 -21.01
C GLY A 844 -26.80 13.14 -21.75
N HIS A 845 -25.70 12.39 -21.71
CA HIS A 845 -24.45 12.74 -22.38
C HIS A 845 -24.54 12.47 -23.89
N ALA A 846 -23.96 13.36 -24.68
CA ALA A 846 -23.85 13.16 -26.13
C ALA A 846 -22.79 12.11 -26.51
N ARG A 847 -21.80 11.88 -25.62
CA ARG A 847 -20.70 10.93 -25.80
C ARG A 847 -20.14 10.45 -24.46
N LEU A 848 -19.55 9.28 -24.46
CA LEU A 848 -18.98 8.69 -23.24
C LEU A 848 -17.88 9.56 -22.62
N GLY A 849 -17.90 9.71 -21.29
CA GLY A 849 -16.95 10.49 -20.51
C GLY A 849 -17.07 12.00 -20.69
N GLU A 850 -18.26 12.50 -21.06
CA GLU A 850 -18.48 13.93 -21.27
C GLU A 850 -18.25 14.76 -20.02
N ASN A 851 -18.60 14.24 -18.83
CA ASN A 851 -18.39 14.87 -17.54
C ASN A 851 -16.90 14.87 -17.09
N ASN A 852 -16.02 14.08 -17.72
CA ASN A 852 -14.59 14.02 -17.42
C ASN A 852 -13.72 14.29 -18.67
N LYS A 853 -13.63 15.56 -19.06
CA LYS A 853 -12.93 16.01 -20.28
C LYS A 853 -11.47 15.58 -20.32
N VAL A 854 -10.77 15.59 -19.17
CA VAL A 854 -9.35 15.23 -19.09
C VAL A 854 -9.16 13.74 -19.39
N LEU A 855 -9.93 12.89 -18.73
CA LEU A 855 -9.81 11.45 -18.90
C LEU A 855 -10.25 11.01 -20.30
N ARG A 856 -11.33 11.58 -20.81
CA ARG A 856 -11.77 11.36 -22.20
C ARG A 856 -10.65 11.69 -23.19
N ARG A 857 -10.05 12.87 -23.09
CA ARG A 857 -8.94 13.28 -23.97
C ARG A 857 -7.75 12.30 -23.87
N LEU A 858 -7.43 11.81 -22.66
CA LEU A 858 -6.38 10.80 -22.47
C LEU A 858 -6.71 9.48 -23.18
N ILE A 859 -7.98 9.04 -23.14
CA ILE A 859 -8.43 7.83 -23.84
C ILE A 859 -8.33 8.06 -25.36
N GLU A 860 -8.89 9.16 -25.87
CA GLU A 860 -8.89 9.50 -27.30
C GLU A 860 -7.47 9.59 -27.87
N MET A 861 -6.53 10.18 -27.14
CA MET A 861 -5.12 10.28 -27.55
C MET A 861 -4.36 8.95 -27.57
N ARG A 862 -4.71 8.01 -26.69
CA ARG A 862 -4.01 6.72 -26.54
C ARG A 862 -4.60 5.64 -27.44
N SER A 863 -5.90 5.67 -27.69
CA SER A 863 -6.60 4.63 -28.43
C SER A 863 -5.93 4.26 -29.76
N PRO A 864 -5.46 5.18 -30.62
CA PRO A 864 -4.83 4.80 -31.87
C PRO A 864 -3.59 3.91 -31.71
N TYR A 865 -2.78 4.19 -30.68
CA TYR A 865 -1.59 3.37 -30.38
C TYR A 865 -1.99 2.02 -29.82
N ILE A 866 -2.94 2.01 -28.87
CA ILE A 866 -3.39 0.80 -28.21
C ILE A 866 -4.10 -0.13 -29.19
N ASP A 867 -4.95 0.41 -30.06
CA ASP A 867 -5.67 -0.35 -31.10
C ASP A 867 -4.69 -1.07 -32.04
N THR A 868 -3.62 -0.39 -32.45
CA THR A 868 -2.55 -0.98 -33.25
C THR A 868 -1.88 -2.15 -32.51
N VAL A 869 -1.55 -1.94 -31.23
CA VAL A 869 -0.94 -3.00 -30.40
C VAL A 869 -1.90 -4.17 -30.18
N ASN A 870 -3.20 -3.91 -30.01
CA ASN A 870 -4.22 -4.97 -29.90
C ASN A 870 -4.27 -5.86 -31.14
N LEU A 871 -4.32 -5.26 -32.34
CA LEU A 871 -4.33 -6.03 -33.59
C LEU A 871 -3.06 -6.88 -33.75
N LEU A 872 -1.90 -6.29 -33.40
CA LEU A 872 -0.65 -7.02 -33.42
C LEU A 872 -0.63 -8.17 -32.38
N GLN A 873 -1.19 -7.92 -31.19
CA GLN A 873 -1.30 -8.95 -30.15
C GLN A 873 -2.16 -10.13 -30.59
N ALA A 874 -3.31 -9.90 -31.25
CA ALA A 874 -4.17 -10.96 -31.72
C ALA A 874 -3.42 -11.91 -32.68
N GLU A 875 -2.65 -11.36 -33.64
CA GLU A 875 -1.86 -12.16 -34.57
C GLU A 875 -0.69 -12.86 -33.87
N ILE A 876 0.03 -12.19 -32.96
CA ILE A 876 1.10 -12.83 -32.18
C ILE A 876 0.54 -13.97 -31.33
N LEU A 877 -0.62 -13.78 -30.70
CA LEU A 877 -1.28 -14.80 -29.89
C LEU A 877 -1.63 -16.04 -30.70
N ARG A 878 -2.16 -15.87 -31.93
CA ARG A 878 -2.41 -16.96 -32.86
C ARG A 878 -1.12 -17.75 -33.12
N ARG A 879 -0.02 -17.06 -33.45
CA ARG A 879 1.28 -17.69 -33.74
C ARG A 879 1.89 -18.38 -32.51
N VAL A 880 1.74 -17.79 -31.33
CA VAL A 880 2.20 -18.41 -30.06
C VAL A 880 1.44 -19.73 -29.80
N ARG A 881 0.15 -19.77 -30.11
CA ARG A 881 -0.67 -20.98 -29.97
C ARG A 881 -0.29 -22.07 -30.98
N GLU A 882 0.15 -21.68 -32.19
CA GLU A 882 0.66 -22.60 -33.22
C GLU A 882 2.10 -23.05 -32.94
N ALA A 883 2.95 -22.18 -32.38
CA ALA A 883 4.35 -22.45 -32.09
C ALA A 883 4.70 -22.10 -30.64
N PRO A 884 4.21 -22.88 -29.64
CA PRO A 884 4.27 -22.54 -28.22
C PRO A 884 5.70 -22.49 -27.62
N ASP A 885 6.70 -23.00 -28.32
CA ASP A 885 8.11 -22.99 -27.86
C ASP A 885 8.93 -21.82 -28.40
N ASN A 886 8.37 -21.00 -29.29
CA ASN A 886 9.07 -19.86 -29.86
C ASN A 886 9.23 -18.73 -28.80
N ALA A 887 10.47 -18.47 -28.39
CA ALA A 887 10.81 -17.49 -27.36
C ALA A 887 10.54 -16.04 -27.82
N GLU A 888 10.83 -15.72 -29.09
CA GLU A 888 10.64 -14.38 -29.65
C GLU A 888 9.14 -13.99 -29.70
N LEU A 889 8.29 -14.95 -30.10
CA LEU A 889 6.85 -14.73 -30.07
C LEU A 889 6.31 -14.55 -28.66
N LYS A 890 6.81 -15.29 -27.68
CA LYS A 890 6.46 -15.10 -26.26
C LYS A 890 6.87 -13.72 -25.75
N ASP A 891 8.07 -13.26 -26.08
CA ASP A 891 8.55 -11.94 -25.73
C ASP A 891 7.69 -10.85 -26.40
N GLY A 892 7.37 -11.00 -27.68
CA GLY A 892 6.46 -10.10 -28.39
C GLY A 892 5.06 -10.07 -27.76
N LEU A 893 4.51 -11.23 -27.36
CA LEU A 893 3.23 -11.29 -26.67
C LEU A 893 3.28 -10.53 -25.33
N LEU A 894 4.35 -10.74 -24.55
CA LEU A 894 4.53 -10.06 -23.27
C LEU A 894 4.62 -8.54 -23.43
N LEU A 895 5.37 -8.06 -24.43
CA LEU A 895 5.45 -6.63 -24.74
C LEU A 895 4.08 -6.03 -25.10
N THR A 896 3.29 -6.72 -25.92
CA THR A 896 1.96 -6.23 -26.29
C THR A 896 0.98 -6.24 -25.13
N ILE A 897 1.02 -7.27 -24.26
CA ILE A 897 0.22 -7.30 -23.03
C ILE A 897 0.53 -6.11 -22.14
N ASN A 898 1.83 -5.81 -21.96
CA ASN A 898 2.28 -4.68 -21.17
C ASN A 898 1.84 -3.33 -21.76
N ALA A 899 1.97 -3.17 -23.06
CA ALA A 899 1.61 -1.96 -23.76
C ALA A 899 0.09 -1.69 -23.67
N VAL A 900 -0.76 -2.71 -23.88
CA VAL A 900 -2.22 -2.60 -23.68
C VAL A 900 -2.56 -2.24 -22.24
N ALA A 901 -1.97 -2.95 -21.25
CA ALA A 901 -2.21 -2.69 -19.83
C ALA A 901 -1.85 -1.26 -19.42
N SER A 902 -0.65 -0.81 -19.79
CA SER A 902 -0.16 0.53 -19.48
C SER A 902 -0.95 1.63 -20.19
N GLY A 903 -1.28 1.41 -21.47
CA GLY A 903 -2.05 2.34 -22.27
C GLY A 903 -3.48 2.51 -21.79
N MET A 904 -4.14 1.41 -21.43
CA MET A 904 -5.51 1.41 -20.90
C MET A 904 -5.58 1.92 -19.46
N ARG A 905 -4.48 1.87 -18.69
CA ARG A 905 -4.46 2.06 -17.23
C ARG A 905 -5.56 1.24 -16.56
N ASN A 906 -5.71 0.03 -17.00
CA ASN A 906 -6.70 -0.91 -16.50
C ASN A 906 -6.11 -2.31 -16.59
N THR A 907 -5.66 -2.81 -15.46
CA THR A 907 -4.95 -4.08 -15.36
C THR A 907 -5.69 -5.11 -14.51
N GLY A 908 -6.95 -4.83 -14.24
CA GLY A 908 -7.80 -5.75 -13.48
C GLY A 908 -8.71 -5.10 -12.44
#